data_e9eaafdc8e441dff6c8f0a20bd5541e5
#
_entry.id   e9eaafdc8e441dff6c8f0a20bd5541e5
#
_cell.length_a   1.000
_cell.length_b   1.000
_cell.length_c   1.000
_cell.angle_alpha   90.00
_cell.angle_beta   90.00
_cell.angle_gamma   90.00
#
_symmetry.space_group_name_H-M   'P 1'
#
loop_
_entity.id
_entity.type
_entity.pdbx_description
1 polymer ?
#
loop_
_entity_poly.entity_id
_entity_poly.type
_entity_poly.pdbx_seq_one_letter_code
_entity_poly.pdbx_strand_id
1 'polypeptide(L)'
;MRIAGSEYLKLFSNKIFLICIIAFFCADSLFFVMLQSSDYENSAISSDVGAYEQLIRECNGAEDKNAFFESKNTEIQIAQILLHNGNADVYRKKYPKLYDNAAGLDLNDDELFNRSVMLSNIQAQLSHIDSYEEFISNMKSRAEQQSSFSIFAEPDSFSFRNIEKTPMDFAEVKGVKPILGNNKAVEAATSYEVSSYILLIIVLLVNILMFSVEREKGLYVLVRSTAKGRLSTIACKLLVVLSVTAVVSLLFYASNIMMAGTVYGFGDLSRPVQSSELFLNCALNVTMLEYLILWVLGKTLLLCSLSMLTAFLFVVIKSSAKTYLILAAALIFEFSCFIFIDGSSVLASLKFINIFYLISGNNIFGCYQNVNIFSQPINIITIFIGLAIALFVVGVFGTTLAFSRLSQHNGKLVLLDRLMSRLGRFKKINGSVRIYSGEAYKHYKTSFALVAVIILVALGFVSYNDDLSIIFISPQESAYDTYMQTLEGELDEEKYDFIESERAYFEELAREAEEISADNTISAEEKTNRLNTIDGILSIRGMAFEDICAQLEYVNGKAELTGEKPALVNEVVNKRLTMDTFREWEYFVLLLAVVIFCTSNILAIEYKTSMVNLISANKHGKARLLIIKLLTVLITTVISYILIYLPYMLNFIKTFGTASFDLPLAYSRDFSALTSGITVGGYILALGFVHLLAAVGATALVYLLSYIFKNQFVTMIISSGLLLIPCVVFIDNSKIRMVSAFSNNAQTAVIGIITAVCLLIIAVSALIIFVPKRKSTKFII
;
A
#
# COMPACT_ATOMS: atom_id res chain seq x y z
N MET A 1 -12.25 -0.65 41.96
CA MET A 1 -13.30 -0.26 41.02
C MET A 1 -13.44 1.25 40.78
N ARG A 2 -13.50 2.14 41.82
CA ARG A 2 -13.68 3.60 41.60
C ARG A 2 -12.56 4.27 40.77
N ILE A 3 -11.27 3.86 40.94
CA ILE A 3 -10.14 4.45 40.20
C ILE A 3 -10.20 4.02 38.73
N ALA A 4 -10.48 2.76 38.43
CA ALA A 4 -10.62 2.30 37.04
C ALA A 4 -11.80 3.00 36.35
N GLY A 5 -12.95 3.13 37.02
CA GLY A 5 -14.10 3.87 36.51
C GLY A 5 -13.79 5.33 36.17
N SER A 6 -12.98 6.02 37.00
CA SER A 6 -12.56 7.38 36.70
C SER A 6 -11.60 7.49 35.48
N GLU A 7 -10.75 6.49 35.27
CA GLU A 7 -9.87 6.44 34.08
C GLU A 7 -10.65 6.14 32.80
N TYR A 8 -11.66 5.24 32.86
CA TYR A 8 -12.60 5.04 31.75
C TYR A 8 -13.37 6.33 31.42
N LEU A 9 -13.97 6.97 32.42
CA LEU A 9 -14.70 8.22 32.23
C LEU A 9 -13.82 9.30 31.60
N LYS A 10 -12.57 9.41 32.03
CA LYS A 10 -11.61 10.35 31.45
C LYS A 10 -11.33 10.10 29.98
N LEU A 11 -11.21 8.84 29.55
CA LEU A 11 -10.95 8.48 28.17
C LEU A 11 -12.21 8.69 27.32
N PHE A 12 -13.36 8.19 27.77
CA PHE A 12 -14.63 8.27 27.03
C PHE A 12 -15.32 9.64 27.10
N SER A 13 -15.03 10.48 28.09
CA SER A 13 -15.47 11.88 28.07
C SER A 13 -14.67 12.75 27.10
N ASN A 14 -13.56 12.26 26.59
CA ASN A 14 -12.77 12.96 25.58
C ASN A 14 -13.44 12.82 24.21
N LYS A 15 -14.15 13.88 23.80
CA LYS A 15 -14.87 13.93 22.51
C LYS A 15 -13.97 13.62 21.31
N ILE A 16 -12.69 14.03 21.36
CA ILE A 16 -11.71 13.76 20.28
C ILE A 16 -11.49 12.25 20.14
N PHE A 17 -11.34 11.54 21.26
CA PHE A 17 -11.16 10.09 21.26
C PHE A 17 -12.31 9.36 20.58
N LEU A 18 -13.56 9.69 20.97
CA LEU A 18 -14.75 9.08 20.39
C LEU A 18 -14.90 9.38 18.90
N ILE A 19 -14.69 10.65 18.51
CA ILE A 19 -14.73 11.06 17.10
C ILE A 19 -13.69 10.30 16.28
N CYS A 20 -12.46 10.16 16.79
CA CYS A 20 -11.41 9.42 16.09
C CYS A 20 -11.75 7.94 15.91
N ILE A 21 -12.26 7.26 16.96
CA ILE A 21 -12.63 5.84 16.83
C ILE A 21 -13.75 5.67 15.81
N ILE A 22 -14.80 6.49 15.87
CA ILE A 22 -15.91 6.41 14.92
C ILE A 22 -15.45 6.71 13.50
N ALA A 23 -14.63 7.75 13.32
CA ALA A 23 -14.10 8.11 12.01
C ALA A 23 -13.22 7.01 11.42
N PHE A 24 -12.35 6.41 12.22
CA PHE A 24 -11.50 5.30 11.78
C PHE A 24 -12.31 4.02 11.50
N PHE A 25 -13.35 3.75 12.28
CA PHE A 25 -14.23 2.62 12.04
C PHE A 25 -15.00 2.78 10.72
N CYS A 26 -15.56 3.98 10.47
CA CYS A 26 -16.22 4.27 9.20
C CYS A 26 -15.26 4.21 8.01
N ALA A 27 -14.04 4.72 8.18
CA ALA A 27 -13.01 4.67 7.14
C ALA A 27 -12.58 3.23 6.84
N ASP A 28 -12.38 2.40 7.86
CA ASP A 28 -12.05 0.99 7.73
C ASP A 28 -13.11 0.22 6.94
N SER A 29 -14.38 0.41 7.31
CA SER A 29 -15.51 -0.20 6.61
C SER A 29 -15.61 0.25 5.14
N LEU A 30 -15.40 1.54 4.89
CA LEU A 30 -15.38 2.08 3.53
C LEU A 30 -14.23 1.49 2.70
N PHE A 31 -13.03 1.45 3.26
CA PHE A 31 -11.86 0.91 2.57
C PHE A 31 -12.01 -0.59 2.28
N PHE A 32 -12.61 -1.35 3.22
CA PHE A 32 -12.92 -2.75 2.97
C PHE A 32 -13.79 -2.92 1.72
N VAL A 33 -14.92 -2.22 1.65
CA VAL A 33 -15.83 -2.31 0.51
C VAL A 33 -15.15 -1.85 -0.79
N MET A 34 -14.39 -0.75 -0.76
CA MET A 34 -13.72 -0.23 -1.95
C MET A 34 -12.65 -1.17 -2.49
N LEU A 35 -11.85 -1.79 -1.63
CA LEU A 35 -10.82 -2.75 -2.04
C LEU A 35 -11.46 -4.03 -2.62
N GLN A 36 -12.50 -4.54 -2.00
CA GLN A 36 -13.18 -5.72 -2.48
C GLN A 36 -13.86 -5.50 -3.85
N SER A 37 -14.41 -4.32 -4.09
CA SER A 37 -15.04 -3.97 -5.37
C SER A 37 -14.04 -3.68 -6.51
N SER A 38 -12.77 -3.53 -6.19
CA SER A 38 -11.73 -3.22 -7.19
C SER A 38 -11.14 -4.45 -7.87
N ASP A 39 -11.21 -5.59 -7.24
CA ASP A 39 -10.78 -6.87 -7.78
C ASP A 39 -11.90 -7.45 -8.64
N TYR A 40 -11.60 -7.82 -9.91
CA TYR A 40 -12.60 -8.30 -10.84
C TYR A 40 -13.20 -9.65 -10.43
N GLU A 41 -12.42 -10.54 -9.82
CA GLU A 41 -12.87 -11.83 -9.33
C GLU A 41 -13.81 -11.66 -8.14
N ASN A 42 -13.42 -10.84 -7.19
CA ASN A 42 -14.24 -10.50 -6.03
C ASN A 42 -15.53 -9.78 -6.46
N SER A 43 -15.43 -8.88 -7.45
CA SER A 43 -16.58 -8.17 -8.01
C SER A 43 -17.54 -9.13 -8.71
N ALA A 44 -17.03 -10.07 -9.51
CA ALA A 44 -17.84 -11.08 -10.20
C ALA A 44 -18.62 -11.96 -9.20
N ILE A 45 -17.94 -12.47 -8.16
CA ILE A 45 -18.59 -13.34 -7.16
C ILE A 45 -19.60 -12.55 -6.32
N SER A 46 -19.28 -11.32 -5.92
CA SER A 46 -20.18 -10.47 -5.12
C SER A 46 -21.41 -9.99 -5.90
N SER A 47 -21.35 -9.95 -7.22
CA SER A 47 -22.50 -9.55 -8.07
C SER A 47 -23.66 -10.54 -8.01
N ASP A 48 -23.38 -11.83 -7.90
CA ASP A 48 -24.40 -12.89 -7.73
C ASP A 48 -23.86 -14.09 -6.95
N VAL A 49 -23.83 -13.94 -5.64
CA VAL A 49 -23.41 -15.00 -4.70
C VAL A 49 -24.30 -16.25 -4.84
N GLY A 50 -25.58 -16.05 -5.14
CA GLY A 50 -26.53 -17.16 -5.32
C GLY A 50 -26.17 -18.04 -6.51
N ALA A 51 -25.82 -17.44 -7.64
CA ALA A 51 -25.34 -18.17 -8.82
C ALA A 51 -24.01 -18.88 -8.55
N TYR A 52 -23.07 -18.25 -7.84
CA TYR A 52 -21.80 -18.86 -7.46
C TYR A 52 -22.02 -20.11 -6.56
N GLU A 53 -22.82 -20.00 -5.54
CA GLU A 53 -23.15 -21.16 -4.68
C GLU A 53 -23.95 -22.25 -5.41
N GLN A 54 -24.78 -21.88 -6.38
CA GLN A 54 -25.48 -22.83 -7.22
C GLN A 54 -24.48 -23.61 -8.09
N LEU A 55 -23.54 -22.93 -8.75
CA LEU A 55 -22.49 -23.59 -9.54
C LEU A 55 -21.66 -24.56 -8.69
N ILE A 56 -21.32 -24.19 -7.46
CA ILE A 56 -20.63 -25.07 -6.52
C ILE A 56 -21.47 -26.31 -6.20
N ARG A 57 -22.79 -26.16 -5.95
CA ARG A 57 -23.69 -27.29 -5.68
C ARG A 57 -23.83 -28.21 -6.88
N GLU A 58 -23.97 -27.65 -8.08
CA GLU A 58 -24.04 -28.41 -9.33
C GLU A 58 -22.75 -29.18 -9.59
N CYS A 59 -21.59 -28.54 -9.37
CA CYS A 59 -20.28 -29.17 -9.51
C CYS A 59 -20.07 -30.30 -8.51
N ASN A 60 -20.47 -30.13 -7.25
CA ASN A 60 -20.39 -31.16 -6.23
C ASN A 60 -21.32 -32.37 -6.51
N GLY A 61 -22.44 -32.15 -7.22
CA GLY A 61 -23.38 -33.20 -7.65
C GLY A 61 -23.00 -33.91 -8.93
N ALA A 62 -22.01 -33.41 -9.69
CA ALA A 62 -21.60 -33.98 -10.95
C ALA A 62 -20.70 -35.23 -10.73
N GLU A 63 -20.97 -36.33 -11.43
CA GLU A 63 -20.13 -37.54 -11.42
C GLU A 63 -18.75 -37.29 -12.09
N ASP A 64 -18.75 -36.56 -13.23
CA ASP A 64 -17.52 -36.14 -13.93
C ASP A 64 -17.44 -34.61 -13.91
N LYS A 65 -16.50 -34.10 -13.12
CA LYS A 65 -16.28 -32.67 -12.96
C LYS A 65 -15.70 -32.01 -14.19
N ASN A 66 -14.83 -32.70 -14.95
CA ASN A 66 -14.27 -32.18 -16.19
C ASN A 66 -15.36 -31.98 -17.25
N ALA A 67 -16.23 -32.98 -17.41
CA ALA A 67 -17.38 -32.89 -18.30
C ALA A 67 -18.35 -31.77 -17.89
N PHE A 68 -18.50 -31.53 -16.58
CA PHE A 68 -19.26 -30.39 -16.05
C PHE A 68 -18.67 -29.05 -16.51
N PHE A 69 -17.35 -28.84 -16.34
CA PHE A 69 -16.71 -27.58 -16.77
C PHE A 69 -16.75 -27.38 -18.26
N GLU A 70 -16.48 -28.41 -19.06
CA GLU A 70 -16.59 -28.34 -20.51
C GLU A 70 -18.00 -27.96 -20.94
N SER A 71 -19.04 -28.56 -20.32
CA SER A 71 -20.42 -28.25 -20.64
C SER A 71 -20.80 -26.83 -20.30
N LYS A 72 -20.39 -26.33 -19.11
CA LYS A 72 -20.68 -24.97 -18.66
C LYS A 72 -19.90 -23.91 -19.46
N ASN A 73 -18.63 -24.15 -19.76
CA ASN A 73 -17.86 -23.27 -20.64
C ASN A 73 -18.47 -23.18 -22.03
N THR A 74 -18.91 -24.32 -22.60
CA THR A 74 -19.59 -24.36 -23.90
C THR A 74 -20.93 -23.61 -23.84
N GLU A 75 -21.69 -23.75 -22.75
CA GLU A 75 -22.96 -23.05 -22.52
C GLU A 75 -22.75 -21.53 -22.52
N ILE A 76 -21.73 -21.02 -21.78
CA ILE A 76 -21.36 -19.60 -21.75
C ILE A 76 -20.90 -19.10 -23.13
N GLN A 77 -20.05 -19.85 -23.82
CA GLN A 77 -19.62 -19.49 -25.18
C GLN A 77 -20.78 -19.37 -26.17
N ILE A 78 -21.70 -20.32 -26.12
CA ILE A 78 -22.91 -20.26 -26.96
C ILE A 78 -23.74 -19.04 -26.62
N ALA A 79 -23.94 -18.74 -25.33
CA ALA A 79 -24.69 -17.56 -24.89
C ALA A 79 -24.04 -16.26 -25.38
N GLN A 80 -22.70 -16.13 -25.30
CA GLN A 80 -21.96 -14.99 -25.84
C GLN A 80 -22.14 -14.82 -27.36
N ILE A 81 -22.07 -15.93 -28.12
CA ILE A 81 -22.28 -15.89 -29.58
C ILE A 81 -23.72 -15.44 -29.89
N LEU A 82 -24.72 -15.96 -29.19
CA LEU A 82 -26.12 -15.58 -29.38
C LEU A 82 -26.38 -14.11 -29.03
N LEU A 83 -25.80 -13.62 -27.96
CA LEU A 83 -25.94 -12.24 -27.54
C LEU A 83 -25.40 -11.23 -28.59
N HIS A 84 -24.32 -11.59 -29.27
CA HIS A 84 -23.72 -10.77 -30.35
C HIS A 84 -24.30 -11.06 -31.75
N ASN A 85 -25.47 -11.71 -31.84
CA ASN A 85 -26.10 -12.11 -33.11
C ASN A 85 -25.18 -12.93 -34.03
N GLY A 86 -24.24 -13.67 -33.44
CA GLY A 86 -23.32 -14.57 -34.15
C GLY A 86 -24.02 -15.87 -34.61
N ASN A 87 -23.40 -16.56 -35.55
CA ASN A 87 -23.93 -17.84 -36.02
C ASN A 87 -23.55 -19.00 -35.12
N ALA A 88 -24.46 -19.44 -34.28
CA ALA A 88 -24.31 -20.57 -33.36
C ALA A 88 -24.86 -21.90 -33.91
N ASP A 89 -25.22 -22.02 -35.21
CA ASP A 89 -25.83 -23.22 -35.83
C ASP A 89 -24.95 -24.47 -35.70
N VAL A 90 -23.63 -24.31 -35.68
CA VAL A 90 -22.66 -25.40 -35.46
C VAL A 90 -22.87 -26.02 -34.09
N TYR A 91 -23.00 -25.18 -33.09
CA TYR A 91 -23.22 -25.61 -31.70
C TYR A 91 -24.61 -26.21 -31.50
N ARG A 92 -25.64 -25.67 -32.15
CA ARG A 92 -27.00 -26.20 -32.15
C ARG A 92 -27.06 -27.65 -32.67
N LYS A 93 -26.29 -27.95 -33.73
CA LYS A 93 -26.20 -29.31 -34.28
C LYS A 93 -25.39 -30.26 -33.39
N LYS A 94 -24.29 -29.79 -32.82
CA LYS A 94 -23.35 -30.61 -32.03
C LYS A 94 -23.80 -30.81 -30.57
N TYR A 95 -24.37 -29.78 -29.96
CA TYR A 95 -24.77 -29.74 -28.54
C TYR A 95 -26.18 -29.14 -28.36
N PRO A 96 -27.26 -29.81 -28.84
CA PRO A 96 -28.59 -29.22 -28.84
C PRO A 96 -29.11 -28.83 -27.46
N LYS A 97 -28.86 -29.64 -26.43
CA LYS A 97 -29.29 -29.34 -25.05
C LYS A 97 -28.56 -28.12 -24.46
N LEU A 98 -27.25 -28.00 -24.70
CA LEU A 98 -26.49 -26.84 -24.21
C LEU A 98 -26.91 -25.56 -24.96
N TYR A 99 -27.26 -25.68 -26.23
CA TYR A 99 -27.80 -24.57 -27.01
C TYR A 99 -29.15 -24.09 -26.46
N ASP A 100 -30.07 -25.02 -26.13
CA ASP A 100 -31.37 -24.67 -25.57
C ASP A 100 -31.21 -24.02 -24.18
N ASN A 101 -30.31 -24.52 -23.37
CA ASN A 101 -29.96 -23.91 -22.08
C ASN A 101 -29.38 -22.50 -22.24
N ALA A 102 -28.40 -22.34 -23.13
CA ALA A 102 -27.77 -21.06 -23.41
C ALA A 102 -28.74 -20.01 -23.98
N ALA A 103 -29.65 -20.45 -24.86
CA ALA A 103 -30.70 -19.59 -25.40
C ALA A 103 -31.76 -19.17 -24.35
N GLY A 104 -31.89 -19.95 -23.28
CA GLY A 104 -32.75 -19.62 -22.15
C GLY A 104 -32.10 -18.71 -21.10
N LEU A 105 -30.79 -18.41 -21.21
CA LEU A 105 -30.08 -17.49 -20.34
C LEU A 105 -30.33 -16.05 -20.85
N ASP A 106 -31.14 -15.30 -20.10
CA ASP A 106 -31.37 -13.87 -20.34
C ASP A 106 -30.34 -13.05 -19.54
N LEU A 107 -29.06 -13.11 -20.02
CA LEU A 107 -27.92 -12.49 -19.37
C LEU A 107 -27.23 -11.51 -20.34
N ASN A 108 -26.72 -10.41 -19.78
CA ASN A 108 -25.89 -9.46 -20.52
C ASN A 108 -24.40 -9.88 -20.55
N ASP A 109 -23.57 -9.14 -21.30
CA ASP A 109 -22.13 -9.44 -21.43
C ASP A 109 -21.38 -9.47 -20.10
N ASP A 110 -21.67 -8.53 -19.20
CA ASP A 110 -21.03 -8.45 -17.89
C ASP A 110 -21.43 -9.65 -17.02
N GLU A 111 -22.68 -10.08 -17.08
CA GLU A 111 -23.17 -11.25 -16.33
C GLU A 111 -22.58 -12.56 -16.86
N LEU A 112 -22.45 -12.70 -18.18
CA LEU A 112 -21.79 -13.86 -18.80
C LEU A 112 -20.29 -13.89 -18.45
N PHE A 113 -19.63 -12.73 -18.47
CA PHE A 113 -18.25 -12.60 -18.04
C PHE A 113 -18.10 -12.98 -16.57
N ASN A 114 -18.95 -12.46 -15.68
CA ASN A 114 -18.93 -12.79 -14.26
C ASN A 114 -19.12 -14.28 -14.02
N ARG A 115 -20.02 -14.95 -14.76
CA ARG A 115 -20.19 -16.41 -14.67
C ARG A 115 -18.94 -17.18 -15.13
N SER A 116 -18.26 -16.72 -16.17
CA SER A 116 -17.01 -17.35 -16.61
C SER A 116 -15.91 -17.23 -15.54
N VAL A 117 -15.81 -16.09 -14.86
CA VAL A 117 -14.88 -15.87 -13.75
C VAL A 117 -15.21 -16.78 -12.56
N MET A 118 -16.50 -16.87 -12.18
CA MET A 118 -16.95 -17.78 -11.11
C MET A 118 -16.59 -19.24 -11.43
N LEU A 119 -16.80 -19.67 -12.66
CA LEU A 119 -16.50 -21.03 -13.10
C LEU A 119 -15.00 -21.32 -13.06
N SER A 120 -14.19 -20.38 -13.52
CA SER A 120 -12.72 -20.46 -13.45
C SER A 120 -12.23 -20.57 -12.01
N ASN A 121 -12.82 -19.80 -11.08
CA ASN A 121 -12.48 -19.89 -9.65
C ASN A 121 -12.83 -21.27 -9.07
N ILE A 122 -13.99 -21.83 -9.39
CA ILE A 122 -14.40 -23.17 -8.94
C ILE A 122 -13.44 -24.23 -9.51
N GLN A 123 -13.03 -24.09 -10.76
CA GLN A 123 -12.07 -25.00 -11.40
C GLN A 123 -10.69 -24.95 -10.73
N ALA A 124 -10.20 -23.75 -10.37
CA ALA A 124 -8.96 -23.57 -9.65
C ALA A 124 -9.02 -24.23 -8.25
N GLN A 125 -10.11 -24.03 -7.51
CA GLN A 125 -10.32 -24.69 -6.21
C GLN A 125 -10.32 -26.22 -6.34
N LEU A 126 -10.94 -26.77 -7.39
CA LEU A 126 -10.95 -28.22 -7.62
C LEU A 126 -9.56 -28.75 -7.91
N SER A 127 -8.84 -28.10 -8.82
CA SER A 127 -7.44 -28.46 -9.11
C SER A 127 -6.58 -28.46 -7.86
N HIS A 128 -6.81 -27.49 -6.98
CA HIS A 128 -6.15 -27.40 -5.68
C HIS A 128 -6.52 -28.60 -4.77
N ILE A 129 -7.81 -28.94 -4.66
CA ILE A 129 -8.30 -30.04 -3.85
C ILE A 129 -7.72 -31.37 -4.34
N ASP A 130 -7.72 -31.61 -5.65
CA ASP A 130 -7.20 -32.85 -6.26
C ASP A 130 -5.68 -32.99 -6.06
N SER A 131 -4.94 -31.89 -6.10
CA SER A 131 -3.49 -31.86 -5.87
C SER A 131 -3.06 -31.96 -4.40
N TYR A 132 -3.97 -31.66 -3.47
CA TYR A 132 -3.65 -31.58 -2.03
C TYR A 132 -3.21 -32.92 -1.43
N GLU A 133 -3.90 -34.02 -1.76
CA GLU A 133 -3.54 -35.35 -1.25
C GLU A 133 -2.16 -35.78 -1.75
N GLU A 134 -1.86 -35.50 -3.02
CA GLU A 134 -0.54 -35.71 -3.59
C GLU A 134 0.53 -34.82 -2.95
N PHE A 135 0.23 -33.56 -2.71
CA PHE A 135 1.13 -32.62 -2.02
C PHE A 135 1.54 -33.16 -0.65
N ILE A 136 0.58 -33.59 0.18
CA ILE A 136 0.84 -34.11 1.53
C ILE A 136 1.55 -35.45 1.49
N SER A 137 1.14 -36.38 0.59
CA SER A 137 1.75 -37.71 0.49
C SER A 137 3.21 -37.66 0.02
N ASN A 138 3.52 -36.78 -0.93
CA ASN A 138 4.85 -36.63 -1.50
C ASN A 138 5.80 -35.78 -0.64
N MET A 139 5.29 -35.10 0.40
CA MET A 139 6.11 -34.21 1.23
C MET A 139 7.30 -34.91 1.88
N LYS A 140 7.07 -36.13 2.40
CA LYS A 140 8.14 -36.92 3.03
C LYS A 140 9.20 -37.39 2.02
N SER A 141 8.76 -37.87 0.86
CA SER A 141 9.68 -38.34 -0.19
C SER A 141 10.48 -37.17 -0.79
N ARG A 142 9.87 -36.02 -0.97
CA ARG A 142 10.56 -34.78 -1.39
C ARG A 142 11.58 -34.32 -0.35
N ALA A 143 11.26 -34.40 0.94
CA ALA A 143 12.18 -34.05 2.02
C ALA A 143 13.40 -35.03 2.04
N GLU A 144 13.18 -36.34 1.91
CA GLU A 144 14.25 -37.34 1.81
C GLU A 144 15.14 -37.14 0.57
N GLN A 145 14.52 -36.77 -0.56
CA GLN A 145 15.26 -36.47 -1.78
C GLN A 145 16.08 -35.20 -1.63
N GLN A 146 15.51 -34.11 -1.08
CA GLN A 146 16.21 -32.86 -0.86
C GLN A 146 17.37 -33.01 0.13
N SER A 147 17.20 -33.75 1.21
CA SER A 147 18.27 -34.01 2.19
C SER A 147 19.45 -34.82 1.62
N SER A 148 19.24 -35.51 0.52
CA SER A 148 20.30 -36.29 -0.17
C SER A 148 21.22 -35.39 -1.04
N PHE A 149 20.83 -34.19 -1.38
CA PHE A 149 21.69 -33.28 -2.13
C PHE A 149 22.80 -32.69 -1.24
N SER A 150 24.03 -32.69 -1.74
CA SER A 150 25.23 -32.28 -0.98
C SER A 150 25.13 -30.86 -0.40
N ILE A 151 24.41 -29.96 -1.04
CA ILE A 151 24.20 -28.57 -0.58
C ILE A 151 23.34 -28.51 0.71
N PHE A 152 22.45 -29.49 0.91
CA PHE A 152 21.53 -29.57 2.06
C PHE A 152 21.88 -30.69 3.03
N ALA A 153 22.96 -31.45 2.78
CA ALA A 153 23.32 -32.65 3.55
C ALA A 153 24.06 -32.34 4.86
N GLU A 154 24.33 -31.08 5.18
CA GLU A 154 25.02 -30.69 6.43
C GLU A 154 24.05 -30.73 7.62
N PRO A 155 24.18 -31.71 8.55
CA PRO A 155 23.19 -31.98 9.62
C PRO A 155 23.01 -30.81 10.58
N ASP A 156 24.01 -29.92 10.73
CA ASP A 156 23.98 -28.75 11.61
C ASP A 156 23.40 -27.51 10.95
N SER A 157 23.13 -27.58 9.65
CA SER A 157 22.53 -26.46 8.91
C SER A 157 21.03 -26.30 9.23
N PHE A 158 20.56 -25.06 9.15
CA PHE A 158 19.12 -24.76 9.23
C PHE A 158 18.33 -25.48 8.14
N SER A 159 18.86 -25.54 6.91
CA SER A 159 18.18 -26.15 5.77
C SER A 159 17.90 -27.60 5.99
N PHE A 160 18.90 -28.38 6.43
CA PHE A 160 18.73 -29.81 6.74
C PHE A 160 17.66 -30.04 7.80
N ARG A 161 17.78 -29.35 8.95
CA ARG A 161 16.85 -29.49 10.06
C ARG A 161 15.41 -29.02 9.69
N ASN A 162 15.29 -28.02 8.83
CA ASN A 162 14.00 -27.56 8.35
C ASN A 162 13.34 -28.57 7.39
N ILE A 163 14.12 -29.19 6.51
CA ILE A 163 13.65 -30.24 5.60
C ILE A 163 13.15 -31.46 6.41
N GLU A 164 13.85 -31.86 7.47
CA GLU A 164 13.41 -32.96 8.32
C GLU A 164 12.17 -32.61 9.16
N LYS A 165 12.10 -31.39 9.68
CA LYS A 165 10.99 -30.93 10.55
C LYS A 165 9.69 -30.76 9.79
N THR A 166 9.72 -30.25 8.56
CA THR A 166 8.52 -29.93 7.79
C THR A 166 7.53 -31.10 7.67
N PRO A 167 7.91 -32.33 7.27
CA PRO A 167 6.98 -33.43 7.21
C PRO A 167 6.40 -33.85 8.57
N MET A 168 7.14 -33.60 9.67
CA MET A 168 6.65 -33.87 11.02
C MET A 168 5.56 -32.88 11.43
N ASP A 169 5.74 -31.60 11.14
CA ASP A 169 4.76 -30.56 11.46
C ASP A 169 3.48 -30.71 10.62
N PHE A 170 3.56 -31.24 9.39
CA PHE A 170 2.40 -31.55 8.55
C PHE A 170 1.74 -32.91 8.85
N ALA A 171 2.29 -33.70 9.77
CA ALA A 171 1.71 -35.00 10.12
C ALA A 171 0.29 -34.88 10.70
N GLU A 172 -0.03 -33.76 11.36
CA GLU A 172 -1.36 -33.50 11.96
C GLU A 172 -2.46 -33.24 10.92
N VAL A 173 -2.09 -32.79 9.72
CA VAL A 173 -3.03 -32.55 8.61
C VAL A 173 -3.06 -33.70 7.59
N LYS A 174 -2.33 -34.78 7.86
CA LYS A 174 -2.37 -35.96 7.04
C LYS A 174 -3.74 -36.64 7.16
N GLY A 175 -4.43 -36.73 6.04
CA GLY A 175 -5.80 -37.28 5.99
C GLY A 175 -6.92 -36.24 6.07
N VAL A 176 -6.59 -34.96 6.19
CA VAL A 176 -7.56 -33.88 5.97
C VAL A 176 -7.97 -33.91 4.50
N LYS A 177 -9.27 -33.90 4.25
CA LYS A 177 -9.86 -33.88 2.91
C LYS A 177 -10.47 -32.49 2.66
N PRO A 178 -9.81 -31.64 1.86
CA PRO A 178 -10.42 -30.39 1.44
C PRO A 178 -11.73 -30.61 0.69
N ILE A 179 -12.69 -29.72 0.89
CA ILE A 179 -14.04 -29.82 0.32
C ILE A 179 -14.35 -28.53 -0.47
N LEU A 180 -14.81 -28.70 -1.70
CA LEU A 180 -15.22 -27.58 -2.56
C LEU A 180 -16.37 -26.78 -1.91
N GLY A 181 -16.23 -25.47 -1.87
CA GLY A 181 -17.28 -24.60 -1.37
C GLY A 181 -16.89 -23.11 -1.42
N ASN A 182 -17.80 -22.25 -1.00
CA ASN A 182 -17.54 -20.82 -0.97
C ASN A 182 -16.55 -20.47 0.16
N ASN A 183 -15.38 -19.98 -0.20
CA ASN A 183 -14.28 -19.58 0.70
C ASN A 183 -14.09 -18.06 0.76
N LYS A 184 -14.72 -17.31 -0.15
CA LYS A 184 -14.41 -15.90 -0.40
C LYS A 184 -14.58 -15.00 0.83
N ALA A 185 -15.59 -15.21 1.65
CA ALA A 185 -15.76 -14.40 2.86
C ALA A 185 -14.58 -14.56 3.83
N VAL A 186 -14.06 -15.78 4.00
CA VAL A 186 -12.93 -16.05 4.89
C VAL A 186 -11.65 -15.46 4.32
N GLU A 187 -11.40 -15.66 3.01
CA GLU A 187 -10.26 -15.11 2.31
C GLU A 187 -10.24 -13.59 2.37
N ALA A 188 -11.33 -12.93 1.99
CA ALA A 188 -11.46 -11.48 2.00
C ALA A 188 -11.27 -10.88 3.40
N ALA A 189 -11.87 -11.47 4.44
CA ALA A 189 -11.77 -10.97 5.80
C ALA A 189 -10.35 -11.10 6.36
N THR A 190 -9.64 -12.20 6.07
CA THR A 190 -8.33 -12.49 6.64
C THR A 190 -7.16 -11.90 5.86
N SER A 191 -7.35 -11.63 4.57
CA SER A 191 -6.36 -10.95 3.73
C SER A 191 -6.38 -9.42 3.87
N TYR A 192 -7.43 -8.86 4.47
CA TYR A 192 -7.57 -7.41 4.63
C TYR A 192 -6.69 -6.88 5.77
N GLU A 193 -5.64 -6.16 5.41
CA GLU A 193 -4.59 -5.71 6.34
C GLU A 193 -4.85 -4.33 6.96
N VAL A 194 -5.66 -3.51 6.31
CA VAL A 194 -5.83 -2.09 6.65
C VAL A 194 -6.28 -1.87 8.07
N SER A 195 -7.22 -2.70 8.56
CA SER A 195 -7.70 -2.65 9.95
C SER A 195 -6.55 -2.78 10.95
N SER A 196 -5.58 -3.63 10.65
CA SER A 196 -4.41 -3.83 11.51
C SER A 196 -3.58 -2.55 11.63
N TYR A 197 -3.37 -1.84 10.53
CA TYR A 197 -2.65 -0.56 10.53
C TYR A 197 -3.44 0.56 11.23
N ILE A 198 -4.75 0.63 11.01
CA ILE A 198 -5.64 1.57 11.72
C ILE A 198 -5.61 1.29 13.22
N LEU A 199 -5.67 0.02 13.62
CA LEU A 199 -5.64 -0.37 15.02
C LEU A 199 -4.32 -0.06 15.70
N LEU A 200 -3.18 -0.16 15.00
CA LEU A 200 -1.89 0.33 15.53
C LEU A 200 -1.94 1.84 15.85
N ILE A 201 -2.56 2.63 14.98
CA ILE A 201 -2.75 4.05 15.22
C ILE A 201 -3.65 4.30 16.42
N ILE A 202 -4.73 3.53 16.58
CA ILE A 202 -5.63 3.63 17.74
C ILE A 202 -4.90 3.24 19.04
N VAL A 203 -4.07 2.20 19.02
CA VAL A 203 -3.21 1.81 20.16
C VAL A 203 -2.32 2.97 20.60
N LEU A 204 -1.67 3.65 19.65
CA LEU A 204 -0.86 4.83 19.97
C LEU A 204 -1.72 5.96 20.55
N LEU A 205 -2.90 6.23 19.97
CA LEU A 205 -3.82 7.28 20.45
C LEU A 205 -4.28 7.02 21.89
N VAL A 206 -4.69 5.79 22.21
CA VAL A 206 -5.09 5.40 23.58
C VAL A 206 -3.96 5.64 24.58
N ASN A 207 -2.74 5.19 24.26
CA ASN A 207 -1.58 5.36 25.11
C ASN A 207 -1.18 6.84 25.28
N ILE A 208 -1.26 7.64 24.23
CA ILE A 208 -1.03 9.09 24.30
C ILE A 208 -2.00 9.75 25.28
N LEU A 209 -3.28 9.48 25.16
CA LEU A 209 -4.31 10.10 26.00
C LEU A 209 -4.21 9.66 27.46
N MET A 210 -3.82 8.42 27.71
CA MET A 210 -3.69 7.88 29.07
C MET A 210 -2.41 8.33 29.79
N PHE A 211 -1.29 8.44 29.09
CA PHE A 211 0.01 8.67 29.71
C PHE A 211 0.64 10.01 29.38
N SER A 212 0.64 10.44 28.09
CA SER A 212 1.34 11.65 27.66
C SER A 212 0.65 12.92 28.15
N VAL A 213 -0.67 13.00 28.01
CA VAL A 213 -1.45 14.19 28.37
C VAL A 213 -1.36 14.51 29.87
N GLU A 214 -1.41 13.52 30.75
CA GLU A 214 -1.26 13.74 32.19
C GLU A 214 0.13 14.20 32.57
N ARG A 215 1.15 13.65 31.91
CA ARG A 215 2.53 14.07 32.14
C ARG A 215 2.75 15.51 31.71
N GLU A 216 2.27 15.89 30.54
CA GLU A 216 2.41 17.26 30.02
C GLU A 216 1.73 18.30 30.93
N LYS A 217 0.64 17.91 31.58
CA LYS A 217 -0.08 18.72 32.56
C LYS A 217 0.55 18.69 33.97
N GLY A 218 1.64 17.93 34.18
CA GLY A 218 2.30 17.79 35.47
C GLY A 218 1.52 17.02 36.55
N LEU A 219 0.43 16.34 36.15
CA LEU A 219 -0.48 15.66 37.07
C LEU A 219 0.14 14.42 37.76
N TYR A 220 1.20 13.84 37.20
CA TYR A 220 1.86 12.65 37.73
C TYR A 220 2.35 12.84 39.16
N VAL A 221 2.87 14.04 39.50
CA VAL A 221 3.36 14.36 40.85
C VAL A 221 2.21 14.33 41.84
N LEU A 222 1.11 14.99 41.50
CA LEU A 222 -0.10 15.04 42.34
C LEU A 222 -0.74 13.64 42.53
N VAL A 223 -0.87 12.87 41.45
CA VAL A 223 -1.44 11.52 41.52
C VAL A 223 -0.58 10.61 42.41
N ARG A 224 0.76 10.66 42.26
CA ARG A 224 1.68 9.79 43.04
C ARG A 224 1.81 10.17 44.50
N SER A 225 1.45 11.38 44.89
CA SER A 225 1.46 11.82 46.33
C SER A 225 0.25 11.26 47.09
N THR A 226 -0.77 10.74 46.42
CA THR A 226 -1.94 10.14 47.08
C THR A 226 -1.66 8.71 47.54
N ALA A 227 -2.34 8.24 48.58
CA ALA A 227 -2.12 6.93 49.21
C ALA A 227 -2.24 5.74 48.20
N LYS A 228 -3.11 5.83 47.19
CA LYS A 228 -3.31 4.81 46.12
C LYS A 228 -2.71 5.25 44.78
N GLY A 229 -1.95 6.31 44.73
CA GLY A 229 -1.48 6.97 43.52
C GLY A 229 -0.32 6.29 42.79
N ARG A 230 0.21 5.19 43.32
CA ARG A 230 1.37 4.46 42.73
C ARG A 230 0.91 3.19 42.05
N LEU A 231 1.07 2.04 42.69
CA LEU A 231 0.77 0.71 42.09
C LEU A 231 -0.70 0.56 41.69
N SER A 232 -1.63 0.98 42.56
CA SER A 232 -3.05 0.85 42.28
C SER A 232 -3.51 1.67 41.06
N THR A 233 -2.99 2.89 40.90
CA THR A 233 -3.34 3.75 39.81
C THR A 233 -2.77 3.23 38.48
N ILE A 234 -1.49 2.81 38.48
CA ILE A 234 -0.88 2.31 37.23
C ILE A 234 -1.53 0.99 36.80
N ALA A 235 -1.84 0.08 37.74
CA ALA A 235 -2.56 -1.15 37.43
C ALA A 235 -3.95 -0.87 36.81
N CYS A 236 -4.70 0.11 37.35
CA CYS A 236 -5.98 0.52 36.77
C CYS A 236 -5.81 1.13 35.37
N LYS A 237 -4.78 1.94 35.14
CA LYS A 237 -4.50 2.51 33.81
C LYS A 237 -4.16 1.43 32.78
N LEU A 238 -3.29 0.48 33.14
CA LEU A 238 -2.96 -0.64 32.25
C LEU A 238 -4.17 -1.50 31.94
N LEU A 239 -5.03 -1.75 32.95
CA LEU A 239 -6.27 -2.49 32.76
C LEU A 239 -7.21 -1.76 31.78
N VAL A 240 -7.38 -0.44 31.91
CA VAL A 240 -8.20 0.37 30.99
C VAL A 240 -7.61 0.33 29.59
N VAL A 241 -6.31 0.53 29.42
CA VAL A 241 -5.64 0.48 28.12
C VAL A 241 -5.81 -0.89 27.48
N LEU A 242 -5.59 -1.96 28.23
CA LEU A 242 -5.73 -3.34 27.74
C LEU A 242 -7.16 -3.65 27.31
N SER A 243 -8.14 -3.34 28.14
CA SER A 243 -9.55 -3.62 27.85
C SER A 243 -10.06 -2.80 26.66
N VAL A 244 -9.69 -1.52 26.57
CA VAL A 244 -10.09 -0.69 25.42
C VAL A 244 -9.43 -1.18 24.14
N THR A 245 -8.15 -1.51 24.18
CA THR A 245 -7.45 -2.07 22.99
C THR A 245 -8.11 -3.40 22.57
N ALA A 246 -8.37 -4.31 23.50
CA ALA A 246 -9.00 -5.60 23.20
C ALA A 246 -10.42 -5.43 22.60
N VAL A 247 -11.27 -4.60 23.23
CA VAL A 247 -12.63 -4.39 22.73
C VAL A 247 -12.63 -3.71 21.36
N VAL A 248 -11.82 -2.69 21.15
CA VAL A 248 -11.78 -1.99 19.87
C VAL A 248 -11.24 -2.91 18.78
N SER A 249 -10.17 -3.68 19.02
CA SER A 249 -9.65 -4.62 18.02
C SER A 249 -10.64 -5.71 17.66
N LEU A 250 -11.32 -6.28 18.66
CA LEU A 250 -12.39 -7.27 18.42
C LEU A 250 -13.53 -6.69 17.58
N LEU A 251 -13.95 -5.45 17.84
CA LEU A 251 -15.01 -4.80 17.07
C LEU A 251 -14.62 -4.59 15.61
N PHE A 252 -13.39 -4.14 15.34
CA PHE A 252 -12.92 -3.91 13.97
C PHE A 252 -12.81 -5.23 13.19
N TYR A 253 -12.14 -6.25 13.74
CA TYR A 253 -12.01 -7.53 13.04
C TYR A 253 -13.36 -8.25 12.88
N ALA A 254 -14.22 -8.21 13.89
CA ALA A 254 -15.56 -8.77 13.77
C ALA A 254 -16.42 -8.05 12.72
N SER A 255 -16.30 -6.71 12.62
CA SER A 255 -17.03 -5.97 11.58
C SER A 255 -16.59 -6.36 10.17
N ASN A 256 -15.28 -6.58 9.95
CA ASN A 256 -14.76 -7.01 8.65
C ASN A 256 -15.23 -8.41 8.28
N ILE A 257 -15.20 -9.34 9.24
CA ILE A 257 -15.74 -10.68 9.02
C ILE A 257 -17.24 -10.62 8.70
N MET A 258 -18.01 -9.79 9.41
CA MET A 258 -19.44 -9.62 9.13
C MET A 258 -19.67 -8.99 7.75
N MET A 259 -18.92 -7.98 7.38
CA MET A 259 -19.01 -7.36 6.05
C MET A 259 -18.66 -8.35 4.95
N ALA A 260 -17.55 -9.10 5.09
CA ALA A 260 -17.21 -10.16 4.15
C ALA A 260 -18.32 -11.19 4.00
N GLY A 261 -18.90 -11.63 5.10
CA GLY A 261 -20.04 -12.57 5.10
C GLY A 261 -21.30 -12.02 4.46
N THR A 262 -21.57 -10.71 4.56
CA THR A 262 -22.72 -10.08 3.90
C THR A 262 -22.50 -9.90 2.40
N VAL A 263 -21.26 -9.67 1.97
CA VAL A 263 -20.91 -9.45 0.56
C VAL A 263 -20.76 -10.76 -0.22
N TYR A 264 -20.13 -11.79 0.39
CA TYR A 264 -19.78 -13.03 -0.32
C TYR A 264 -20.53 -14.26 0.14
N GLY A 265 -21.27 -14.17 1.27
CA GLY A 265 -21.78 -15.34 1.96
C GLY A 265 -20.68 -16.14 2.69
N PHE A 266 -21.00 -16.73 3.83
CA PHE A 266 -20.00 -17.50 4.59
C PHE A 266 -19.76 -18.92 4.06
N GLY A 267 -20.69 -19.44 3.27
CA GLY A 267 -20.68 -20.86 2.92
C GLY A 267 -20.72 -21.76 4.15
N ASP A 268 -20.13 -22.96 4.05
CA ASP A 268 -20.02 -23.89 5.18
C ASP A 268 -18.70 -23.69 5.90
N LEU A 269 -18.73 -23.07 7.08
CA LEU A 269 -17.56 -22.80 7.92
C LEU A 269 -17.02 -24.04 8.68
N SER A 270 -17.72 -25.19 8.62
CA SER A 270 -17.23 -26.44 9.24
C SER A 270 -16.17 -27.16 8.41
N ARG A 271 -15.93 -26.72 7.17
CA ARG A 271 -14.92 -27.29 6.27
C ARG A 271 -13.51 -27.02 6.78
N PRO A 272 -12.55 -27.94 6.50
CA PRO A 272 -11.15 -27.71 6.81
C PRO A 272 -10.63 -26.42 6.17
N VAL A 273 -9.74 -25.68 6.85
CA VAL A 273 -9.18 -24.43 6.34
C VAL A 273 -8.40 -24.65 5.04
N GLN A 274 -7.79 -25.83 4.84
CA GLN A 274 -7.09 -26.25 3.63
C GLN A 274 -7.99 -26.37 2.39
N SER A 275 -9.31 -26.21 2.54
CA SER A 275 -10.24 -26.15 1.40
C SER A 275 -10.09 -24.86 0.56
N SER A 276 -9.37 -23.86 1.06
CA SER A 276 -9.02 -22.64 0.33
C SER A 276 -7.58 -22.71 -0.13
N GLU A 277 -7.31 -22.32 -1.38
CA GLU A 277 -5.97 -22.24 -1.96
C GLU A 277 -5.04 -21.33 -1.14
N LEU A 278 -5.56 -20.26 -0.57
CA LEU A 278 -4.82 -19.31 0.29
C LEU A 278 -4.19 -20.01 1.51
N PHE A 279 -4.78 -21.12 1.97
CA PHE A 279 -4.34 -21.87 3.16
C PHE A 279 -3.76 -23.24 2.85
N LEU A 280 -3.31 -23.48 1.60
CA LEU A 280 -2.67 -24.73 1.19
C LEU A 280 -1.55 -25.15 2.15
N ASN A 281 -0.70 -24.19 2.50
CA ASN A 281 0.47 -24.39 3.35
C ASN A 281 0.15 -24.26 4.85
N CYS A 282 -1.12 -24.35 5.26
CA CYS A 282 -1.50 -24.32 6.66
C CYS A 282 -1.32 -25.71 7.30
N ALA A 283 -0.42 -25.80 8.29
CA ALA A 283 -0.17 -27.04 9.02
C ALA A 283 -1.13 -27.26 10.20
N LEU A 284 -2.13 -26.39 10.39
CA LEU A 284 -3.10 -26.50 11.48
C LEU A 284 -4.31 -27.32 11.04
N ASN A 285 -4.67 -28.34 11.82
CA ASN A 285 -5.90 -29.12 11.59
C ASN A 285 -7.08 -28.43 12.26
N VAL A 286 -7.60 -27.40 11.59
CA VAL A 286 -8.73 -26.57 12.09
C VAL A 286 -9.75 -26.33 11.00
N THR A 287 -10.99 -26.10 11.40
CA THR A 287 -12.06 -25.67 10.52
C THR A 287 -11.91 -24.17 10.17
N MET A 288 -12.59 -23.70 9.13
CA MET A 288 -12.60 -22.29 8.78
C MET A 288 -13.10 -21.38 9.90
N LEU A 289 -14.11 -21.83 10.66
CA LEU A 289 -14.60 -21.09 11.83
C LEU A 289 -13.56 -20.99 12.95
N GLU A 290 -12.92 -22.10 13.28
CA GLU A 290 -11.84 -22.13 14.29
C GLU A 290 -10.67 -21.27 13.86
N TYR A 291 -10.32 -21.29 12.57
CA TYR A 291 -9.29 -20.42 11.99
C TYR A 291 -9.63 -18.93 12.15
N LEU A 292 -10.87 -18.51 11.82
CA LEU A 292 -11.30 -17.11 12.01
C LEU A 292 -11.19 -16.67 13.47
N ILE A 293 -11.62 -17.53 14.41
CA ILE A 293 -11.50 -17.26 15.85
C ILE A 293 -10.03 -17.12 16.27
N LEU A 294 -9.18 -18.06 15.85
CA LEU A 294 -7.75 -18.05 16.13
C LEU A 294 -7.07 -16.80 15.58
N TRP A 295 -7.41 -16.43 14.33
CA TRP A 295 -6.89 -15.24 13.65
C TRP A 295 -7.27 -13.95 14.42
N VAL A 296 -8.53 -13.75 14.78
CA VAL A 296 -9.01 -12.60 15.55
C VAL A 296 -8.34 -12.51 16.92
N LEU A 297 -8.26 -13.63 17.65
CA LEU A 297 -7.66 -13.69 18.97
C LEU A 297 -6.15 -13.43 18.90
N GLY A 298 -5.46 -14.01 17.92
CA GLY A 298 -4.03 -13.80 17.71
C GLY A 298 -3.68 -12.35 17.40
N LYS A 299 -4.40 -11.75 16.44
CA LYS A 299 -4.21 -10.32 16.09
C LYS A 299 -4.50 -9.41 17.30
N THR A 300 -5.58 -9.69 18.04
CA THR A 300 -5.92 -8.93 19.26
C THR A 300 -4.84 -9.08 20.33
N LEU A 301 -4.29 -10.27 20.53
CA LEU A 301 -3.19 -10.53 21.48
C LEU A 301 -1.96 -9.71 21.13
N LEU A 302 -1.58 -9.68 19.85
CA LEU A 302 -0.43 -8.89 19.39
C LEU A 302 -0.64 -7.39 19.67
N LEU A 303 -1.80 -6.84 19.30
CA LEU A 303 -2.14 -5.44 19.55
C LEU A 303 -2.14 -5.08 21.04
N CYS A 304 -2.66 -5.97 21.88
CA CYS A 304 -2.62 -5.81 23.34
C CYS A 304 -1.18 -5.80 23.87
N SER A 305 -0.32 -6.68 23.35
CA SER A 305 1.09 -6.75 23.75
C SER A 305 1.87 -5.50 23.33
N LEU A 306 1.64 -5.04 22.08
CA LEU A 306 2.21 -3.78 21.59
C LEU A 306 1.69 -2.57 22.37
N SER A 307 0.42 -2.58 22.78
CA SER A 307 -0.15 -1.52 23.61
C SER A 307 0.51 -1.45 24.99
N MET A 308 0.82 -2.59 25.62
CA MET A 308 1.54 -2.64 26.88
C MET A 308 2.99 -2.15 26.74
N LEU A 309 3.68 -2.53 25.66
CA LEU A 309 5.03 -2.05 25.38
C LEU A 309 5.05 -0.54 25.13
N THR A 310 4.10 -0.01 24.37
CA THR A 310 3.98 1.44 24.15
C THR A 310 3.69 2.20 25.43
N ALA A 311 2.84 1.67 26.33
CA ALA A 311 2.63 2.22 27.67
C ALA A 311 3.95 2.32 28.46
N PHE A 312 4.77 1.26 28.42
CA PHE A 312 6.09 1.24 29.07
C PHE A 312 7.00 2.35 28.55
N LEU A 313 7.09 2.52 27.24
CA LEU A 313 7.89 3.58 26.61
C LEU A 313 7.39 4.98 27.03
N PHE A 314 6.07 5.18 27.05
CA PHE A 314 5.49 6.45 27.51
C PHE A 314 5.76 6.73 28.99
N VAL A 315 5.92 5.75 29.85
CA VAL A 315 6.24 5.95 31.26
C VAL A 315 7.73 6.16 31.48
N VAL A 316 8.60 5.42 30.84
CA VAL A 316 10.07 5.50 31.02
C VAL A 316 10.64 6.77 30.40
N ILE A 317 10.25 7.11 29.19
CA ILE A 317 10.80 8.26 28.47
C ILE A 317 10.08 9.52 28.92
N LYS A 318 10.74 10.38 29.67
CA LYS A 318 10.14 11.57 30.32
C LYS A 318 9.66 12.66 29.35
N SER A 319 10.13 12.70 28.13
CA SER A 319 9.73 13.67 27.09
C SER A 319 8.83 13.02 26.05
N SER A 320 7.61 13.49 25.90
CA SER A 320 6.68 13.01 24.86
C SER A 320 7.32 13.07 23.47
N ALA A 321 8.01 14.16 23.13
CA ALA A 321 8.69 14.29 21.83
C ALA A 321 9.77 13.22 21.60
N LYS A 322 10.54 12.85 22.64
CA LYS A 322 11.53 11.78 22.54
C LYS A 322 10.88 10.40 22.43
N THR A 323 9.76 10.16 23.11
CA THR A 323 8.99 8.91 22.98
C THR A 323 8.52 8.71 21.55
N TYR A 324 7.97 9.76 20.95
CA TYR A 324 7.49 9.68 19.56
C TYR A 324 8.63 9.50 18.56
N LEU A 325 9.75 10.18 18.75
CA LEU A 325 10.93 10.01 17.90
C LEU A 325 11.45 8.57 17.96
N ILE A 326 11.49 7.98 19.14
CA ILE A 326 11.94 6.58 19.33
C ILE A 326 10.94 5.61 18.68
N LEU A 327 9.63 5.83 18.89
CA LEU A 327 8.60 5.01 18.25
C LEU A 327 8.64 5.13 16.72
N ALA A 328 8.77 6.34 16.20
CA ALA A 328 8.89 6.55 14.76
C ALA A 328 10.16 5.89 14.19
N ALA A 329 11.31 6.05 14.87
CA ALA A 329 12.54 5.42 14.44
C ALA A 329 12.46 3.87 14.48
N ALA A 330 11.81 3.32 15.51
CA ALA A 330 11.57 1.88 15.60
C ALA A 330 10.64 1.39 14.46
N LEU A 331 9.54 2.09 14.20
CA LEU A 331 8.64 1.73 13.11
C LEU A 331 9.30 1.85 11.73
N ILE A 332 10.10 2.89 11.49
CA ILE A 332 10.87 3.03 10.24
C ILE A 332 11.88 1.88 10.10
N PHE A 333 12.58 1.54 11.16
CA PHE A 333 13.52 0.43 11.14
C PHE A 333 12.82 -0.90 10.85
N GLU A 334 11.73 -1.21 11.55
CA GLU A 334 10.90 -2.39 11.33
C GLU A 334 10.36 -2.44 9.88
N PHE A 335 9.83 -1.34 9.38
CA PHE A 335 9.34 -1.25 8.01
C PHE A 335 10.46 -1.46 6.97
N SER A 336 11.63 -0.88 7.22
CA SER A 336 12.80 -1.10 6.36
C SER A 336 13.24 -2.57 6.36
N CYS A 337 13.27 -3.22 7.53
CA CYS A 337 13.58 -4.66 7.60
C CYS A 337 12.54 -5.51 6.86
N PHE A 338 11.27 -5.13 6.92
CA PHE A 338 10.18 -5.85 6.23
C PHE A 338 10.31 -5.77 4.70
N ILE A 339 10.67 -4.60 4.15
CA ILE A 339 10.75 -4.38 2.70
C ILE A 339 12.09 -4.86 2.14
N PHE A 340 13.22 -4.41 2.71
CA PHE A 340 14.54 -4.59 2.09
C PHE A 340 15.23 -5.92 2.41
N ILE A 341 14.77 -6.68 3.40
CA ILE A 341 15.36 -7.98 3.69
C ILE A 341 14.64 -9.07 2.88
N ASP A 342 15.41 -9.78 2.05
CA ASP A 342 14.90 -10.95 1.35
C ASP A 342 14.67 -12.12 2.30
N GLY A 343 13.61 -12.93 2.06
CA GLY A 343 13.27 -14.09 2.88
C GLY A 343 14.29 -15.25 2.83
N SER A 344 15.17 -15.26 1.84
CA SER A 344 16.26 -16.23 1.67
C SER A 344 17.58 -15.78 2.30
N SER A 345 17.68 -14.52 2.76
CA SER A 345 18.91 -13.96 3.31
C SER A 345 19.25 -14.48 4.71
N VAL A 346 20.51 -14.37 5.10
CA VAL A 346 20.99 -14.70 6.47
C VAL A 346 20.25 -13.87 7.54
N LEU A 347 19.76 -12.66 7.16
CA LEU A 347 19.02 -11.76 8.03
C LEU A 347 17.50 -11.97 7.98
N ALA A 348 17.01 -13.01 7.30
CA ALA A 348 15.58 -13.29 7.14
C ALA A 348 14.80 -13.34 8.47
N SER A 349 15.44 -13.73 9.57
CA SER A 349 14.83 -13.70 10.90
C SER A 349 14.36 -12.29 11.31
N LEU A 350 15.05 -11.22 10.89
CA LEU A 350 14.60 -9.84 11.15
C LEU A 350 13.35 -9.45 10.35
N LYS A 351 13.15 -10.05 9.18
CA LYS A 351 11.93 -9.88 8.39
C LYS A 351 10.75 -10.59 9.04
N PHE A 352 10.93 -11.84 9.48
CA PHE A 352 9.84 -12.68 9.98
C PHE A 352 9.45 -12.36 11.44
N ILE A 353 10.38 -11.86 12.28
CA ILE A 353 10.09 -11.42 13.65
C ILE A 353 9.64 -9.96 13.70
N ASN A 354 9.27 -9.39 12.59
CA ASN A 354 8.92 -7.99 12.39
C ASN A 354 7.44 -7.74 12.69
N ILE A 355 7.12 -6.57 13.28
CA ILE A 355 5.73 -6.18 13.59
C ILE A 355 4.89 -6.12 12.32
N PHE A 356 5.42 -5.58 11.22
CA PHE A 356 4.68 -5.49 9.96
C PHE A 356 4.40 -6.87 9.37
N TYR A 357 5.34 -7.81 9.42
CA TYR A 357 5.12 -9.18 8.99
C TYR A 357 4.08 -9.89 9.86
N LEU A 358 4.17 -9.74 11.19
CA LEU A 358 3.27 -10.41 12.14
C LEU A 358 1.85 -9.82 12.15
N ILE A 359 1.69 -8.55 11.78
CA ILE A 359 0.36 -7.91 11.72
C ILE A 359 -0.30 -8.04 10.35
N SER A 360 0.46 -8.40 9.32
CA SER A 360 0.01 -8.50 7.94
C SER A 360 -0.74 -9.81 7.70
N GLY A 361 -1.85 -9.75 6.94
CA GLY A 361 -2.62 -10.85 6.40
C GLY A 361 -2.68 -12.15 7.22
N ASN A 362 -2.39 -13.24 6.53
CA ASN A 362 -2.47 -14.61 7.05
C ASN A 362 -1.10 -15.20 7.46
N ASN A 363 -0.05 -14.39 7.54
CA ASN A 363 1.33 -14.84 7.69
C ASN A 363 1.64 -15.70 8.92
N ILE A 364 0.85 -15.57 10.01
CA ILE A 364 1.10 -16.32 11.24
C ILE A 364 0.44 -17.70 11.21
N PHE A 365 -0.86 -17.73 10.92
CA PHE A 365 -1.67 -18.95 11.06
C PHE A 365 -2.01 -19.62 9.73
N GLY A 366 -2.08 -18.85 8.64
CA GLY A 366 -2.47 -19.34 7.32
C GLY A 366 -1.34 -20.00 6.52
N CYS A 367 -0.08 -19.64 6.82
CA CYS A 367 1.09 -20.15 6.10
C CYS A 367 2.06 -20.80 7.07
N TYR A 368 2.49 -22.03 6.76
CA TYR A 368 3.56 -22.68 7.51
C TYR A 368 4.91 -22.04 7.17
N GLN A 369 5.57 -21.53 8.21
CA GLN A 369 6.87 -20.87 8.09
C GLN A 369 7.75 -21.22 9.28
N ASN A 370 8.96 -21.74 9.04
CA ASN A 370 10.00 -21.88 10.04
C ASN A 370 11.03 -20.76 9.88
N VAL A 371 11.39 -20.16 10.99
CA VAL A 371 12.39 -19.08 11.05
C VAL A 371 13.69 -19.63 11.61
N ASN A 372 14.80 -19.25 10.99
CA ASN A 372 16.14 -19.63 11.45
C ASN A 372 16.51 -18.86 12.72
N ILE A 373 16.57 -19.54 13.85
CA ILE A 373 17.10 -18.99 15.10
C ILE A 373 18.27 -19.88 15.57
N PHE A 374 19.49 -19.40 15.40
CA PHE A 374 20.72 -20.15 15.71
C PHE A 374 20.75 -21.56 15.07
N SER A 375 20.50 -21.64 13.77
CA SER A 375 20.41 -22.88 12.97
C SER A 375 19.30 -23.83 13.39
N GLN A 376 18.36 -23.41 14.24
CA GLN A 376 17.18 -24.19 14.58
C GLN A 376 15.95 -23.67 13.83
N PRO A 377 15.16 -24.55 13.20
CA PRO A 377 13.90 -24.18 12.56
C PRO A 377 12.80 -24.06 13.61
N ILE A 378 12.45 -22.82 14.00
CA ILE A 378 11.38 -22.55 14.96
C ILE A 378 10.15 -22.07 14.19
N ASN A 379 8.99 -22.72 14.42
CA ASN A 379 7.75 -22.35 13.77
C ASN A 379 7.34 -20.90 14.14
N ILE A 380 6.86 -20.16 13.15
CA ILE A 380 6.45 -18.75 13.30
C ILE A 380 5.37 -18.54 14.37
N ILE A 381 4.45 -19.50 14.54
CA ILE A 381 3.41 -19.46 15.58
C ILE A 381 4.04 -19.47 16.98
N THR A 382 5.06 -20.33 17.19
CA THR A 382 5.79 -20.41 18.47
C THR A 382 6.51 -19.10 18.77
N ILE A 383 7.17 -18.52 17.76
CA ILE A 383 7.85 -17.21 17.86
C ILE A 383 6.83 -16.12 18.19
N PHE A 384 5.72 -16.10 17.46
CA PHE A 384 4.65 -15.12 17.66
C PHE A 384 4.11 -15.14 19.10
N ILE A 385 3.78 -16.33 19.62
CA ILE A 385 3.27 -16.48 21.00
C ILE A 385 4.33 -16.06 22.01
N GLY A 386 5.57 -16.53 21.83
CA GLY A 386 6.70 -16.18 22.70
C GLY A 386 6.98 -14.67 22.72
N LEU A 387 6.98 -14.04 21.54
CA LEU A 387 7.19 -12.59 21.39
C LEU A 387 6.02 -11.80 22.01
N ALA A 388 4.79 -12.20 21.73
CA ALA A 388 3.61 -11.53 22.31
C ALA A 388 3.61 -11.57 23.83
N ILE A 389 3.92 -12.74 24.43
CA ILE A 389 4.05 -12.88 25.89
C ILE A 389 5.20 -12.04 26.42
N ALA A 390 6.37 -12.07 25.79
CA ALA A 390 7.54 -11.30 26.22
C ALA A 390 7.25 -9.79 26.19
N LEU A 391 6.68 -9.27 25.11
CA LEU A 391 6.29 -7.86 24.97
C LEU A 391 5.23 -7.46 26.01
N PHE A 392 4.24 -8.32 26.27
CA PHE A 392 3.22 -8.10 27.28
C PHE A 392 3.82 -8.03 28.67
N VAL A 393 4.65 -9.00 29.04
CA VAL A 393 5.31 -9.08 30.37
C VAL A 393 6.23 -7.88 30.57
N VAL A 394 7.10 -7.58 29.61
CA VAL A 394 7.99 -6.41 29.66
C VAL A 394 7.18 -5.12 29.75
N GLY A 395 6.11 -5.01 28.99
CA GLY A 395 5.19 -3.87 29.01
C GLY A 395 4.57 -3.67 30.37
N VAL A 396 3.92 -4.67 30.93
CA VAL A 396 3.20 -4.58 32.23
C VAL A 396 4.15 -4.39 33.41
N PHE A 397 5.15 -5.28 33.55
CA PHE A 397 6.10 -5.22 34.67
C PHE A 397 7.00 -4.00 34.55
N GLY A 398 7.51 -3.70 33.36
CA GLY A 398 8.34 -2.54 33.10
C GLY A 398 7.62 -1.23 33.40
N THR A 399 6.36 -1.10 32.97
CA THR A 399 5.53 0.09 33.28
C THR A 399 5.31 0.24 34.79
N THR A 400 4.96 -0.86 35.45
CA THR A 400 4.66 -0.88 36.89
C THR A 400 5.88 -0.51 37.72
N LEU A 401 7.04 -1.09 37.43
CA LEU A 401 8.30 -0.79 38.10
C LEU A 401 8.76 0.64 37.80
N ALA A 402 8.72 1.05 36.53
CA ALA A 402 9.11 2.39 36.15
C ALA A 402 8.24 3.45 36.83
N PHE A 403 6.92 3.30 36.82
CA PHE A 403 6.00 4.23 37.45
C PHE A 403 6.16 4.30 38.97
N SER A 404 6.42 3.16 39.64
CA SER A 404 6.59 3.10 41.08
C SER A 404 7.92 3.75 41.56
N ARG A 405 9.01 3.57 40.77
CA ARG A 405 10.36 4.01 41.10
C ARG A 405 10.79 5.34 40.49
N LEU A 406 9.99 5.95 39.60
CA LEU A 406 10.32 7.22 38.92
C LEU A 406 10.66 8.30 39.98
N SER A 407 11.95 8.63 40.11
CA SER A 407 12.39 9.80 40.84
C SER A 407 12.21 11.06 39.99
N GLN A 408 12.04 12.22 40.65
CA GLN A 408 11.94 13.52 39.97
C GLN A 408 13.25 13.97 39.30
N HIS A 409 14.35 13.25 39.53
CA HIS A 409 15.63 13.59 38.91
C HIS A 409 15.57 13.39 37.38
N ASN A 410 15.96 14.42 36.66
CA ASN A 410 16.11 14.46 35.22
C ASN A 410 17.05 13.35 34.74
N GLY A 411 16.54 12.14 34.51
CA GLY A 411 17.26 11.11 33.76
C GLY A 411 17.53 11.62 32.36
N LYS A 412 18.70 12.17 32.14
CA LYS A 412 19.19 12.57 30.83
C LYS A 412 19.47 11.27 30.06
N LEU A 413 18.80 11.05 28.97
CA LEU A 413 19.27 10.12 27.93
C LEU A 413 20.52 10.79 27.33
N VAL A 414 21.66 10.59 27.97
CA VAL A 414 22.92 11.29 27.69
C VAL A 414 23.36 11.17 26.26
N LEU A 415 23.09 10.04 25.62
CA LEU A 415 23.40 9.80 24.20
C LEU A 415 22.50 10.66 23.26
N LEU A 416 21.20 10.63 23.48
CA LEU A 416 20.25 11.40 22.66
C LEU A 416 20.42 12.91 22.90
N ASP A 417 20.64 13.33 24.16
CA ASP A 417 20.91 14.73 24.49
C ASP A 417 22.25 15.20 23.92
N ARG A 418 23.28 14.33 23.82
CA ARG A 418 24.54 14.65 23.12
C ARG A 418 24.35 14.77 21.62
N LEU A 419 23.61 13.86 21.00
CA LEU A 419 23.31 13.90 19.56
C LEU A 419 22.51 15.16 19.23
N MET A 420 21.48 15.43 20.01
CA MET A 420 20.62 16.62 19.88
C MET A 420 21.37 17.91 20.16
N SER A 421 22.31 17.91 21.14
CA SER A 421 23.15 19.09 21.41
C SER A 421 24.22 19.31 20.32
N ARG A 422 24.71 18.26 19.67
CA ARG A 422 25.60 18.37 18.50
C ARG A 422 24.87 18.93 17.28
N LEU A 423 23.67 18.43 16.98
CA LEU A 423 22.78 18.98 15.95
C LEU A 423 22.30 20.40 16.31
N GLY A 424 22.22 20.73 17.60
CA GLY A 424 21.81 22.04 18.10
C GLY A 424 22.89 23.12 18.12
N ARG A 425 24.14 22.80 17.77
CA ARG A 425 25.28 23.78 17.76
C ARG A 425 25.33 24.67 16.50
N PHE A 426 24.30 24.67 15.67
CA PHE A 426 24.16 25.74 14.67
C PHE A 426 24.04 27.09 15.40
N LYS A 427 24.93 28.02 15.03
CA LYS A 427 25.14 29.35 15.58
C LYS A 427 23.88 29.95 16.22
N LYS A 428 24.01 30.44 17.46
CA LYS A 428 23.05 31.37 18.08
C LYS A 428 22.79 32.48 17.06
N ILE A 429 21.57 32.52 16.52
CA ILE A 429 21.12 33.66 15.74
C ILE A 429 20.95 34.79 16.74
N ASN A 430 21.91 35.69 16.80
CA ASN A 430 21.83 36.90 17.61
C ASN A 430 20.58 37.65 17.19
N GLY A 431 19.63 37.72 18.09
CA GLY A 431 18.49 38.57 18.21
C GLY A 431 17.95 39.30 16.94
N SER A 432 17.45 38.57 15.94
CA SER A 432 16.57 39.22 14.97
C SER A 432 15.18 39.39 15.60
N VAL A 433 14.77 40.64 15.78
CA VAL A 433 13.46 41.04 16.30
C VAL A 433 12.31 40.78 15.29
N ARG A 434 12.61 40.20 14.11
CA ARG A 434 11.61 39.93 13.08
C ARG A 434 10.82 38.67 13.41
N ILE A 435 9.48 38.79 13.47
CA ILE A 435 8.56 37.70 13.83
C ILE A 435 8.77 36.49 12.91
N TYR A 436 8.98 36.69 11.62
CA TYR A 436 9.21 35.63 10.64
C TYR A 436 10.46 34.79 10.95
N SER A 437 11.60 35.43 11.24
CA SER A 437 12.82 34.69 11.55
C SER A 437 12.72 33.90 12.86
N GLY A 438 11.95 34.40 13.83
CA GLY A 438 11.65 33.68 15.06
C GLY A 438 10.79 32.45 14.84
N GLU A 439 9.76 32.54 14.02
CA GLU A 439 8.89 31.41 13.68
C GLU A 439 9.62 30.37 12.81
N ALA A 440 10.40 30.80 11.82
CA ALA A 440 11.25 29.92 11.03
C ALA A 440 12.27 29.16 11.90
N TYR A 441 12.91 29.84 12.85
CA TYR A 441 13.83 29.20 13.80
C TYR A 441 13.13 28.13 14.66
N LYS A 442 11.94 28.43 15.19
CA LYS A 442 11.13 27.46 15.96
C LYS A 442 10.78 26.25 15.07
N HIS A 443 10.36 26.48 13.86
CA HIS A 443 9.94 25.44 12.92
C HIS A 443 11.11 24.54 12.54
N TYR A 444 12.18 25.10 12.00
CA TYR A 444 13.29 24.30 11.46
C TYR A 444 14.16 23.67 12.55
N LYS A 445 14.41 24.38 13.66
CA LYS A 445 15.32 23.91 14.70
C LYS A 445 14.61 23.26 15.88
N THR A 446 13.56 23.87 16.42
CA THR A 446 12.90 23.38 17.62
C THR A 446 11.90 22.26 17.32
N SER A 447 11.23 22.33 16.17
CA SER A 447 10.28 21.30 15.70
C SER A 447 10.91 20.21 14.84
N PHE A 448 12.23 20.26 14.60
CA PHE A 448 12.97 19.29 13.78
C PHE A 448 12.53 19.17 12.32
N ALA A 449 11.86 20.18 11.77
CA ALA A 449 11.44 20.17 10.37
C ALA A 449 12.63 20.01 9.42
N LEU A 450 13.78 20.63 9.71
CA LEU A 450 15.01 20.47 8.91
C LEU A 450 15.49 19.02 8.87
N VAL A 451 15.43 18.31 10.00
CA VAL A 451 15.83 16.89 10.07
C VAL A 451 14.89 16.02 9.25
N ALA A 452 13.59 16.29 9.33
CA ALA A 452 12.60 15.57 8.52
C ALA A 452 12.83 15.75 7.01
N VAL A 453 13.14 16.99 6.57
CA VAL A 453 13.46 17.28 5.16
C VAL A 453 14.75 16.58 4.72
N ILE A 454 15.78 16.53 5.57
CA ILE A 454 17.04 15.82 5.25
C ILE A 454 16.79 14.31 5.11
N ILE A 455 16.01 13.71 5.99
CA ILE A 455 15.64 12.28 5.90
C ILE A 455 14.86 12.02 4.60
N LEU A 456 13.91 12.90 4.28
CA LEU A 456 13.14 12.82 3.04
C LEU A 456 14.04 12.80 1.80
N VAL A 457 15.01 13.73 1.74
CA VAL A 457 15.97 13.81 0.61
C VAL A 457 16.81 12.53 0.52
N ALA A 458 17.24 11.99 1.67
CA ALA A 458 18.01 10.76 1.70
C ALA A 458 17.20 9.56 1.18
N LEU A 459 15.94 9.44 1.59
CA LEU A 459 15.04 8.37 1.11
C LEU A 459 14.72 8.54 -0.37
N GLY A 460 14.36 9.74 -0.80
CA GLY A 460 14.09 10.01 -2.20
C GLY A 460 15.32 9.79 -3.12
N PHE A 461 16.55 10.00 -2.59
CA PHE A 461 17.76 9.73 -3.35
C PHE A 461 18.03 8.24 -3.53
N VAL A 462 17.69 7.40 -2.56
CA VAL A 462 17.78 5.93 -2.69
C VAL A 462 16.79 5.44 -3.74
N SER A 463 15.54 5.86 -3.63
CA SER A 463 14.47 5.48 -4.55
C SER A 463 14.79 5.85 -6.00
N TYR A 464 15.22 7.09 -6.27
CA TYR A 464 15.46 7.53 -7.63
C TYR A 464 16.62 6.83 -8.34
N ASN A 465 17.62 6.34 -7.60
CA ASN A 465 18.73 5.57 -8.20
C ASN A 465 18.26 4.21 -8.73
N ASP A 466 17.32 3.58 -8.04
CA ASP A 466 16.75 2.30 -8.46
C ASP A 466 15.84 2.47 -9.69
N ASP A 467 15.06 3.54 -9.72
CA ASP A 467 14.13 3.85 -10.82
C ASP A 467 14.80 4.04 -12.18
N LEU A 468 16.03 4.54 -12.23
CA LEU A 468 16.75 4.80 -13.47
C LEU A 468 17.61 3.63 -13.96
N SER A 469 17.76 2.58 -13.16
CA SER A 469 18.53 1.38 -13.53
C SER A 469 17.76 0.41 -14.43
N ILE A 470 16.40 0.47 -14.41
CA ILE A 470 15.52 -0.45 -15.17
C ILE A 470 14.50 0.36 -15.97
N ILE A 471 14.93 0.88 -17.13
CA ILE A 471 14.05 1.72 -17.94
C ILE A 471 13.27 0.90 -18.97
N PHE A 472 13.91 -0.09 -19.56
CA PHE A 472 13.28 -0.97 -20.54
C PHE A 472 12.94 -2.32 -19.91
N ILE A 473 11.65 -2.64 -19.90
CA ILE A 473 11.13 -3.87 -19.29
C ILE A 473 11.28 -5.05 -20.24
N SER A 474 11.33 -4.79 -21.57
CA SER A 474 11.46 -5.81 -22.58
C SER A 474 12.55 -5.51 -23.60
N PRO A 475 13.12 -6.54 -24.26
CA PRO A 475 14.04 -6.36 -25.37
C PRO A 475 13.44 -5.54 -26.53
N GLN A 476 12.11 -5.64 -26.75
CA GLN A 476 11.38 -4.87 -27.75
C GLN A 476 11.35 -3.36 -27.42
N GLU A 477 11.10 -2.98 -26.16
CA GLU A 477 11.16 -1.58 -25.74
C GLU A 477 12.56 -1.00 -25.93
N SER A 478 13.61 -1.78 -25.68
CA SER A 478 14.99 -1.36 -25.92
C SER A 478 15.30 -1.19 -27.40
N ALA A 479 14.77 -2.08 -28.26
CA ALA A 479 14.90 -1.95 -29.71
C ALA A 479 14.12 -0.73 -30.24
N TYR A 480 12.92 -0.49 -29.73
CA TYR A 480 12.11 0.68 -30.05
C TYR A 480 12.84 1.99 -29.67
N ASP A 481 13.43 2.07 -28.50
CA ASP A 481 14.22 3.24 -28.08
C ASP A 481 15.43 3.47 -29.00
N THR A 482 16.09 2.39 -29.43
CA THR A 482 17.23 2.50 -30.37
C THR A 482 16.80 3.13 -31.70
N TYR A 483 15.63 2.77 -32.23
CA TYR A 483 15.07 3.41 -33.41
C TYR A 483 14.70 4.88 -33.14
N MET A 484 14.08 5.15 -32.00
CA MET A 484 13.65 6.49 -31.63
C MET A 484 14.80 7.46 -31.44
N GLN A 485 16.00 7.01 -31.05
CA GLN A 485 17.19 7.86 -31.00
C GLN A 485 17.51 8.51 -32.37
N THR A 486 17.12 7.88 -33.47
CA THR A 486 17.27 8.41 -34.84
C THR A 486 16.02 9.12 -35.33
N LEU A 487 14.84 8.57 -35.02
CA LEU A 487 13.56 8.97 -35.61
C LEU A 487 12.81 10.04 -34.81
N GLU A 488 13.13 10.26 -33.52
CA GLU A 488 12.42 11.22 -32.68
C GLU A 488 12.48 12.65 -33.23
N GLY A 489 11.36 13.38 -33.13
CA GLY A 489 11.24 14.76 -33.61
C GLY A 489 10.45 14.89 -34.92
N GLU A 490 10.54 16.08 -35.56
CA GLU A 490 9.91 16.32 -36.86
C GLU A 490 10.44 15.34 -37.91
N LEU A 491 9.53 14.82 -38.75
CA LEU A 491 9.88 13.91 -39.84
C LEU A 491 10.36 14.71 -41.06
N ASP A 492 11.56 14.39 -41.49
CA ASP A 492 12.20 14.90 -42.72
C ASP A 492 12.40 13.76 -43.73
N GLU A 493 12.91 14.10 -44.93
CA GLU A 493 13.16 13.12 -46.00
C GLU A 493 14.15 12.04 -45.57
N GLU A 494 15.17 12.38 -44.78
CA GLU A 494 16.19 11.43 -44.34
C GLU A 494 15.60 10.37 -43.38
N LYS A 495 14.66 10.76 -42.50
CA LYS A 495 13.97 9.83 -41.62
C LYS A 495 12.98 8.92 -42.37
N TYR A 496 12.28 9.46 -43.36
CA TYR A 496 11.44 8.63 -44.22
C TYR A 496 12.28 7.62 -45.03
N ASP A 497 13.42 8.01 -45.57
CA ASP A 497 14.32 7.09 -46.30
C ASP A 497 14.84 5.99 -45.36
N PHE A 498 15.16 6.33 -44.11
CA PHE A 498 15.56 5.35 -43.10
C PHE A 498 14.44 4.34 -42.80
N ILE A 499 13.21 4.80 -42.61
CA ILE A 499 12.06 3.93 -42.36
C ILE A 499 11.81 2.99 -43.54
N GLU A 500 11.93 3.50 -44.77
CA GLU A 500 11.75 2.70 -45.99
C GLU A 500 12.86 1.65 -46.13
N SER A 501 14.10 1.99 -45.80
CA SER A 501 15.24 1.05 -45.84
C SER A 501 15.10 -0.07 -44.79
N GLU A 502 14.63 0.24 -43.58
CA GLU A 502 14.37 -0.77 -42.54
C GLU A 502 13.15 -1.65 -42.92
N ARG A 503 12.12 -1.08 -43.55
CA ARG A 503 11.00 -1.84 -44.05
C ARG A 503 11.44 -2.88 -45.07
N ALA A 504 12.22 -2.45 -46.07
CA ALA A 504 12.80 -3.33 -47.07
C ALA A 504 13.66 -4.44 -46.46
N TYR A 505 14.43 -4.12 -45.41
CA TYR A 505 15.23 -5.11 -44.68
C TYR A 505 14.36 -6.19 -44.03
N PHE A 506 13.27 -5.83 -43.35
CA PHE A 506 12.42 -6.80 -42.68
C PHE A 506 11.59 -7.61 -43.69
N GLU A 507 11.16 -7.02 -44.80
CA GLU A 507 10.50 -7.74 -45.90
C GLU A 507 11.45 -8.76 -46.55
N GLU A 508 12.73 -8.41 -46.71
CA GLU A 508 13.72 -9.35 -47.23
C GLU A 508 13.99 -10.47 -46.21
N LEU A 509 14.09 -10.16 -44.93
CA LEU A 509 14.30 -11.14 -43.86
C LEU A 509 13.12 -12.12 -43.76
N ALA A 510 11.87 -11.64 -43.91
CA ALA A 510 10.69 -12.47 -43.93
C ALA A 510 10.68 -13.42 -45.17
N ARG A 511 11.06 -12.90 -46.34
CA ARG A 511 11.22 -13.70 -47.54
C ARG A 511 12.30 -14.77 -47.41
N GLU A 512 13.46 -14.42 -46.79
CA GLU A 512 14.53 -15.38 -46.51
C GLU A 512 14.02 -16.51 -45.58
N ALA A 513 13.22 -16.18 -44.57
CA ALA A 513 12.59 -17.19 -43.71
C ALA A 513 11.66 -18.15 -44.48
N GLU A 514 10.87 -17.61 -45.42
CA GLU A 514 10.01 -18.43 -46.29
C GLU A 514 10.84 -19.32 -47.22
N GLU A 515 11.90 -18.82 -47.83
CA GLU A 515 12.82 -19.56 -48.71
C GLU A 515 13.51 -20.68 -47.91
N ILE A 516 14.07 -20.42 -46.72
CA ILE A 516 14.67 -21.43 -45.85
C ILE A 516 13.63 -22.46 -45.42
N SER A 517 12.41 -22.03 -45.14
CA SER A 517 11.31 -22.92 -44.77
C SER A 517 10.93 -23.88 -45.93
N ALA A 518 11.02 -23.44 -47.16
CA ALA A 518 10.72 -24.23 -48.36
C ALA A 518 11.91 -25.12 -48.85
N ASP A 519 13.14 -24.78 -48.44
CA ASP A 519 14.33 -25.51 -48.90
C ASP A 519 14.46 -26.87 -48.21
N ASN A 520 14.42 -27.94 -49.01
CA ASN A 520 14.59 -29.31 -48.55
C ASN A 520 16.04 -29.82 -48.70
N THR A 521 16.98 -28.98 -49.12
CA THR A 521 18.39 -29.35 -49.29
C THR A 521 19.22 -29.14 -48.01
N ILE A 522 18.70 -28.34 -47.09
CA ILE A 522 19.36 -27.98 -45.82
C ILE A 522 18.95 -29.03 -44.74
N SER A 523 19.90 -29.37 -43.84
CA SER A 523 19.62 -30.26 -42.73
C SER A 523 18.54 -29.67 -41.80
N ALA A 524 17.70 -30.53 -41.18
CA ALA A 524 16.64 -30.07 -40.29
C ALA A 524 17.16 -29.24 -39.12
N GLU A 525 18.34 -29.56 -38.61
CA GLU A 525 18.99 -28.82 -37.50
C GLU A 525 19.47 -27.44 -37.93
N GLU A 526 20.11 -27.35 -39.10
CA GLU A 526 20.57 -26.05 -39.64
C GLU A 526 19.39 -25.16 -40.03
N LYS A 527 18.33 -25.74 -40.61
CA LYS A 527 17.09 -25.06 -40.89
C LYS A 527 16.45 -24.47 -39.66
N THR A 528 16.34 -25.28 -38.59
CA THR A 528 15.80 -24.81 -37.29
C THR A 528 16.63 -23.70 -36.72
N ASN A 529 17.97 -23.81 -36.74
CA ASN A 529 18.85 -22.78 -36.18
C ASN A 529 18.77 -21.46 -36.94
N ARG A 530 18.71 -21.48 -38.28
CA ARG A 530 18.55 -20.27 -39.09
C ARG A 530 17.19 -19.61 -38.88
N LEU A 531 16.10 -20.42 -38.87
CA LEU A 531 14.76 -19.90 -38.60
C LEU A 531 14.64 -19.31 -37.20
N ASN A 532 15.19 -19.95 -36.18
CA ASN A 532 15.20 -19.39 -34.81
C ASN A 532 15.98 -18.08 -34.73
N THR A 533 17.05 -17.92 -35.50
CA THR A 533 17.79 -16.66 -35.55
C THR A 533 16.97 -15.54 -36.20
N ILE A 534 16.32 -15.80 -37.33
CA ILE A 534 15.44 -14.85 -38.01
C ILE A 534 14.25 -14.50 -37.13
N ASP A 535 13.60 -15.51 -36.53
CA ASP A 535 12.47 -15.35 -35.63
C ASP A 535 12.85 -14.50 -34.39
N GLY A 536 14.05 -14.70 -33.85
CA GLY A 536 14.59 -13.84 -32.77
C GLY A 536 14.78 -12.38 -33.19
N ILE A 537 15.19 -12.10 -34.43
CA ILE A 537 15.30 -10.73 -34.95
C ILE A 537 13.90 -10.14 -35.19
N LEU A 538 13.01 -10.89 -35.82
CA LEU A 538 11.65 -10.45 -36.12
C LEU A 538 10.83 -10.23 -34.85
N SER A 539 10.94 -11.11 -33.86
CA SER A 539 10.20 -11.01 -32.59
C SER A 539 10.66 -9.83 -31.70
N ILE A 540 11.87 -9.34 -31.85
CA ILE A 540 12.39 -8.20 -31.07
C ILE A 540 12.41 -6.93 -31.90
N ARG A 541 13.25 -6.89 -32.93
CA ARG A 541 13.45 -5.69 -33.75
C ARG A 541 12.30 -5.46 -34.74
N GLY A 542 11.78 -6.53 -35.36
CA GLY A 542 10.66 -6.46 -36.28
C GLY A 542 9.39 -5.93 -35.60
N MET A 543 9.02 -6.48 -34.45
CA MET A 543 7.86 -6.00 -33.69
C MET A 543 8.03 -4.55 -33.20
N ALA A 544 9.25 -4.16 -32.78
CA ALA A 544 9.55 -2.78 -32.42
C ALA A 544 9.39 -1.82 -33.62
N PHE A 545 9.81 -2.26 -34.80
CA PHE A 545 9.67 -1.48 -36.03
C PHE A 545 8.21 -1.41 -36.52
N GLU A 546 7.45 -2.49 -36.41
CA GLU A 546 6.00 -2.48 -36.68
C GLU A 546 5.27 -1.47 -35.80
N ASP A 547 5.66 -1.37 -34.53
CA ASP A 547 5.08 -0.39 -33.59
C ASP A 547 5.40 1.05 -34.01
N ILE A 548 6.61 1.31 -34.55
CA ILE A 548 6.99 2.60 -35.14
C ILE A 548 6.16 2.88 -36.40
N CYS A 549 5.98 1.90 -37.28
CA CYS A 549 5.15 2.07 -38.47
C CYS A 549 3.69 2.39 -38.12
N ALA A 550 3.13 1.72 -37.11
CA ALA A 550 1.79 2.01 -36.61
C ALA A 550 1.69 3.43 -36.01
N GLN A 551 2.71 3.85 -35.28
CA GLN A 551 2.78 5.21 -34.75
C GLN A 551 2.90 6.25 -35.88
N LEU A 552 3.70 5.96 -36.91
CA LEU A 552 3.87 6.83 -38.08
C LEU A 552 2.53 7.05 -38.82
N GLU A 553 1.79 5.97 -39.05
CA GLU A 553 0.46 6.06 -39.67
C GLU A 553 -0.50 6.91 -38.81
N TYR A 554 -0.50 6.70 -37.52
CA TYR A 554 -1.29 7.49 -36.58
C TYR A 554 -0.92 8.98 -36.61
N VAL A 555 0.38 9.30 -36.57
CA VAL A 555 0.89 10.68 -36.57
C VAL A 555 0.59 11.38 -37.90
N ASN A 556 0.76 10.70 -39.02
CA ASN A 556 0.44 11.26 -40.33
C ASN A 556 -1.07 11.60 -40.43
N GLY A 557 -1.94 10.70 -39.99
CA GLY A 557 -3.39 10.98 -39.94
C GLY A 557 -3.75 12.14 -39.01
N LYS A 558 -3.06 12.30 -37.89
CA LYS A 558 -3.25 13.47 -37.00
C LYS A 558 -2.73 14.76 -37.60
N ALA A 559 -1.56 14.73 -38.24
CA ALA A 559 -0.95 15.90 -38.88
C ALA A 559 -1.81 16.44 -40.02
N GLU A 560 -2.44 15.55 -40.84
CA GLU A 560 -3.43 15.94 -41.86
C GLU A 560 -4.64 16.66 -41.28
N LEU A 561 -5.12 16.23 -40.09
CA LEU A 561 -6.26 16.84 -39.41
C LEU A 561 -5.93 18.18 -38.76
N THR A 562 -4.70 18.35 -38.24
CA THR A 562 -4.28 19.56 -37.52
C THR A 562 -3.58 20.59 -38.41
N GLY A 563 -3.05 20.19 -39.56
CA GLY A 563 -2.25 21.04 -40.45
C GLY A 563 -0.83 21.29 -39.89
N GLU A 564 -0.39 20.53 -38.89
CA GLU A 564 0.95 20.59 -38.32
C GLU A 564 1.88 19.59 -39.01
N LYS A 565 3.20 19.77 -38.88
CA LYS A 565 4.17 18.80 -39.43
C LYS A 565 4.14 17.49 -38.63
N PRO A 566 4.18 16.33 -39.27
CA PRO A 566 4.28 15.06 -38.58
C PRO A 566 5.59 14.96 -37.82
N ALA A 567 5.52 14.44 -36.58
CA ALA A 567 6.67 14.23 -35.73
C ALA A 567 6.48 12.96 -34.88
N LEU A 568 7.53 12.19 -34.72
CA LEU A 568 7.53 11.00 -33.86
C LEU A 568 7.96 11.36 -32.43
N VAL A 569 7.23 10.85 -31.47
CA VAL A 569 7.46 11.05 -30.03
C VAL A 569 7.87 9.71 -29.43
N ASN A 570 8.94 9.66 -28.66
CA ASN A 570 9.32 8.43 -27.94
C ASN A 570 8.27 8.09 -26.88
N GLU A 571 7.32 7.21 -27.23
CA GLU A 571 6.20 6.83 -26.35
C GLU A 571 6.67 6.10 -25.11
N VAL A 572 7.69 5.24 -25.21
CA VAL A 572 8.23 4.47 -24.07
C VAL A 572 8.83 5.40 -23.03
N VAL A 573 9.66 6.35 -23.46
CA VAL A 573 10.29 7.33 -22.57
C VAL A 573 9.25 8.29 -22.00
N ASN A 574 8.33 8.80 -22.81
CA ASN A 574 7.31 9.72 -22.35
C ASN A 574 6.31 9.06 -21.39
N LYS A 575 5.99 7.79 -21.58
CA LYS A 575 5.16 7.02 -20.69
C LYS A 575 5.75 6.94 -19.28
N ARG A 576 7.06 6.87 -19.15
CA ARG A 576 7.74 6.92 -17.84
C ARG A 576 7.56 8.25 -17.11
N LEU A 577 7.50 9.36 -17.83
CA LEU A 577 7.24 10.68 -17.22
C LEU A 577 5.75 10.94 -16.96
N THR A 578 4.88 10.47 -17.85
CA THR A 578 3.47 10.85 -17.85
C THR A 578 2.56 9.81 -17.24
N MET A 579 2.98 8.55 -17.16
CA MET A 579 2.12 7.41 -16.77
C MET A 579 2.72 6.49 -15.68
N ASP A 580 3.90 6.79 -15.14
CA ASP A 580 4.49 6.02 -14.04
C ASP A 580 3.79 6.33 -12.72
N THR A 581 2.73 5.56 -12.45
CA THR A 581 1.89 5.76 -11.28
C THR A 581 2.53 5.31 -9.98
N PHE A 582 3.44 4.34 -10.02
CA PHE A 582 4.05 3.78 -8.82
C PHE A 582 5.08 4.74 -8.23
N ARG A 583 5.98 5.25 -9.05
CA ARG A 583 6.98 6.24 -8.65
C ARG A 583 6.36 7.53 -8.12
N GLU A 584 5.37 8.06 -8.83
CA GLU A 584 4.65 9.27 -8.42
C GLU A 584 3.98 9.08 -7.06
N TRP A 585 3.39 7.91 -6.84
CA TRP A 585 2.81 7.53 -5.56
C TRP A 585 3.86 7.51 -4.44
N GLU A 586 5.02 6.89 -4.68
CA GLU A 586 6.09 6.78 -3.69
C GLU A 586 6.61 8.16 -3.26
N TYR A 587 6.94 9.01 -4.22
CA TYR A 587 7.39 10.37 -3.95
C TYR A 587 6.36 11.20 -3.20
N PHE A 588 5.10 11.00 -3.51
CA PHE A 588 4.04 11.70 -2.81
C PHE A 588 3.82 11.21 -1.38
N VAL A 589 3.86 9.93 -1.13
CA VAL A 589 3.77 9.36 0.23
C VAL A 589 4.90 9.92 1.11
N LEU A 590 6.13 9.97 0.58
CA LEU A 590 7.27 10.58 1.26
C LEU A 590 7.03 12.08 1.55
N LEU A 591 6.53 12.81 0.57
CA LEU A 591 6.23 14.23 0.72
C LEU A 591 5.12 14.47 1.76
N LEU A 592 4.03 13.67 1.73
CA LEU A 592 2.95 13.74 2.71
C LEU A 592 3.44 13.47 4.13
N ALA A 593 4.30 12.49 4.32
CA ALA A 593 4.87 12.18 5.64
C ALA A 593 5.60 13.40 6.23
N VAL A 594 6.40 14.10 5.43
CA VAL A 594 7.09 15.32 5.87
C VAL A 594 6.13 16.48 6.09
N VAL A 595 5.15 16.67 5.22
CA VAL A 595 4.13 17.71 5.37
C VAL A 595 3.36 17.51 6.67
N ILE A 596 2.93 16.29 6.98
CA ILE A 596 2.20 15.96 8.22
C ILE A 596 3.09 16.23 9.43
N PHE A 597 4.34 15.75 9.42
CA PHE A 597 5.26 15.94 10.54
C PHE A 597 5.56 17.42 10.80
N CYS A 598 5.91 18.17 9.77
CA CYS A 598 6.30 19.56 9.87
C CYS A 598 5.13 20.47 10.25
N THR A 599 3.95 20.25 9.65
CA THR A 599 2.79 21.13 9.85
C THR A 599 2.07 20.89 11.15
N SER A 600 2.01 19.63 11.64
CA SER A 600 1.26 19.27 12.86
C SER A 600 1.75 20.01 14.12
N ASN A 601 3.04 20.33 14.21
CA ASN A 601 3.64 20.97 15.39
C ASN A 601 3.59 22.50 15.40
N ILE A 602 3.36 23.14 14.24
CA ILE A 602 3.54 24.59 14.08
C ILE A 602 2.66 25.44 15.01
N LEU A 603 1.44 24.96 15.30
CA LEU A 603 0.52 25.61 16.25
C LEU A 603 0.55 24.96 17.61
N ALA A 604 0.70 23.64 17.67
CA ALA A 604 0.63 22.87 18.89
C ALA A 604 1.74 23.23 19.91
N ILE A 605 2.92 23.64 19.44
CA ILE A 605 4.05 24.00 20.30
C ILE A 605 3.71 25.16 21.26
N GLU A 606 2.89 26.12 20.83
CA GLU A 606 2.52 27.27 21.65
C GLU A 606 1.46 26.92 22.71
N TYR A 607 0.55 26.01 22.36
CA TYR A 607 -0.40 25.46 23.34
C TYR A 607 0.33 24.61 24.40
N LYS A 608 1.31 23.83 24.00
CA LYS A 608 2.12 23.03 24.89
C LYS A 608 2.94 23.87 25.87
N THR A 609 3.48 25.00 25.43
CA THR A 609 4.29 25.93 26.24
C THR A 609 3.47 26.96 26.97
N SER A 610 2.13 26.95 26.86
CA SER A 610 1.20 27.96 27.39
C SER A 610 1.49 29.39 26.92
N MET A 611 2.31 29.56 25.90
CA MET A 611 2.65 30.88 25.33
C MET A 611 1.50 31.53 24.55
N VAL A 612 0.45 30.74 24.20
CA VAL A 612 -0.73 31.24 23.45
C VAL A 612 -1.36 32.45 24.13
N ASN A 613 -1.46 32.45 25.46
CA ASN A 613 -2.09 33.56 26.21
C ASN A 613 -1.27 34.85 26.09
N LEU A 614 0.06 34.76 26.20
CA LEU A 614 0.95 35.91 26.02
C LEU A 614 0.96 36.43 24.59
N ILE A 615 0.98 35.52 23.62
CA ILE A 615 0.96 35.85 22.20
C ILE A 615 -0.37 36.49 21.82
N SER A 616 -1.51 35.97 22.30
CA SER A 616 -2.85 36.47 22.00
C SER A 616 -3.14 37.84 22.63
N ALA A 617 -2.45 38.20 23.69
CA ALA A 617 -2.54 39.51 24.31
C ALA A 617 -1.84 40.60 23.47
N ASN A 618 -0.94 40.25 22.57
CA ASN A 618 -0.22 41.22 21.74
C ASN A 618 -1.06 41.64 20.50
N LYS A 619 -0.98 42.90 20.11
CA LYS A 619 -1.71 43.49 18.95
C LYS A 619 -1.48 42.68 17.65
N HIS A 620 -0.30 42.12 17.43
CA HIS A 620 0.07 41.37 16.24
C HIS A 620 0.06 39.83 16.45
N GLY A 621 -0.36 39.34 17.62
CA GLY A 621 -0.26 37.94 18.02
C GLY A 621 -1.38 37.02 17.50
N LYS A 622 -2.39 37.54 16.81
CA LYS A 622 -3.53 36.73 16.32
C LYS A 622 -3.40 36.41 14.83
N ALA A 623 -4.05 37.14 13.97
CA ALA A 623 -4.12 36.82 12.52
C ALA A 623 -2.76 36.89 11.84
N ARG A 624 -1.93 37.92 12.13
CA ARG A 624 -0.62 38.07 11.50
C ARG A 624 0.32 36.89 11.81
N LEU A 625 0.31 36.41 13.04
CA LEU A 625 1.14 35.25 13.44
C LEU A 625 0.66 33.96 12.76
N LEU A 626 -0.66 33.73 12.67
CA LEU A 626 -1.22 32.58 11.96
C LEU A 626 -0.81 32.58 10.48
N ILE A 627 -0.84 33.75 9.83
CA ILE A 627 -0.41 33.88 8.42
C ILE A 627 1.10 33.57 8.30
N ILE A 628 1.95 34.11 9.18
CA ILE A 628 3.39 33.85 9.14
C ILE A 628 3.70 32.35 9.34
N LYS A 629 2.98 31.69 10.26
CA LYS A 629 3.11 30.24 10.48
C LYS A 629 2.66 29.43 9.25
N LEU A 630 1.53 29.80 8.65
CA LEU A 630 1.08 29.17 7.41
C LEU A 630 2.10 29.34 6.29
N LEU A 631 2.62 30.54 6.08
CA LEU A 631 3.67 30.79 5.08
C LEU A 631 4.93 29.98 5.36
N THR A 632 5.32 29.80 6.63
CA THR A 632 6.49 29.00 6.97
C THR A 632 6.33 27.53 6.58
N VAL A 633 5.18 26.92 6.84
CA VAL A 633 4.95 25.51 6.45
C VAL A 633 4.74 25.38 4.94
N LEU A 634 4.11 26.34 4.27
CA LEU A 634 4.00 26.33 2.81
C LEU A 634 5.36 26.40 2.11
N ILE A 635 6.27 27.26 2.61
CA ILE A 635 7.64 27.33 2.09
C ILE A 635 8.36 25.97 2.32
N THR A 636 8.16 25.34 3.47
CA THR A 636 8.74 24.01 3.74
C THR A 636 8.19 22.96 2.77
N THR A 637 6.89 22.98 2.49
CA THR A 637 6.24 22.08 1.52
C THR A 637 6.81 22.27 0.11
N VAL A 638 6.92 23.52 -0.36
CA VAL A 638 7.49 23.82 -1.69
C VAL A 638 8.96 23.38 -1.78
N ILE A 639 9.75 23.64 -0.75
CA ILE A 639 11.15 23.20 -0.70
C ILE A 639 11.23 21.66 -0.74
N SER A 640 10.41 20.97 0.06
CA SER A 640 10.39 19.50 0.08
C SER A 640 9.96 18.92 -1.26
N TYR A 641 8.97 19.52 -1.91
CA TYR A 641 8.52 19.15 -3.24
C TYR A 641 9.66 19.27 -4.27
N ILE A 642 10.33 20.41 -4.32
CA ILE A 642 11.45 20.63 -5.23
C ILE A 642 12.59 19.63 -4.97
N LEU A 643 12.91 19.37 -3.69
CA LEU A 643 14.02 18.48 -3.33
C LEU A 643 13.75 17.01 -3.69
N ILE A 644 12.49 16.60 -3.79
CA ILE A 644 12.13 15.23 -4.22
C ILE A 644 12.08 15.12 -5.74
N TYR A 645 11.35 16.01 -6.41
CA TYR A 645 11.05 15.85 -7.84
C TYR A 645 12.12 16.40 -8.76
N LEU A 646 12.85 17.47 -8.37
CA LEU A 646 13.85 18.09 -9.24
C LEU A 646 15.04 17.17 -9.56
N PRO A 647 15.64 16.43 -8.61
CA PRO A 647 16.76 15.52 -8.92
C PRO A 647 16.39 14.47 -9.95
N TYR A 648 15.21 13.87 -9.83
CA TYR A 648 14.73 12.90 -10.80
C TYR A 648 14.57 13.51 -12.19
N MET A 649 13.91 14.67 -12.29
CA MET A 649 13.71 15.37 -13.56
C MET A 649 15.04 15.77 -14.23
N LEU A 650 15.99 16.26 -13.44
CA LEU A 650 17.31 16.62 -13.98
C LEU A 650 18.07 15.40 -14.51
N ASN A 651 17.98 14.27 -13.81
CA ASN A 651 18.65 13.06 -14.25
C ASN A 651 17.94 12.43 -15.46
N PHE A 652 16.62 12.48 -15.51
CA PHE A 652 15.83 12.07 -16.67
C PHE A 652 16.24 12.88 -17.92
N ILE A 653 16.28 14.21 -17.83
CA ILE A 653 16.70 15.09 -18.92
C ILE A 653 18.14 14.80 -19.37
N LYS A 654 19.02 14.49 -18.41
CA LYS A 654 20.41 14.13 -18.72
C LYS A 654 20.51 12.81 -19.50
N THR A 655 19.65 11.85 -19.20
CA THR A 655 19.69 10.50 -19.79
C THR A 655 18.98 10.44 -21.15
N PHE A 656 17.82 11.08 -21.28
CA PHE A 656 16.95 10.97 -22.46
C PHE A 656 16.86 12.25 -23.29
N GLY A 657 17.40 13.38 -22.79
CA GLY A 657 17.28 14.67 -23.48
C GLY A 657 15.91 15.31 -23.33
N THR A 658 15.62 16.26 -24.20
CA THR A 658 14.37 17.05 -24.23
C THR A 658 13.74 17.10 -25.62
N ALA A 659 14.14 16.22 -26.54
CA ALA A 659 13.71 16.28 -27.93
C ALA A 659 12.20 16.21 -28.13
N SER A 660 11.52 15.38 -27.33
CA SER A 660 10.04 15.27 -27.35
C SER A 660 9.31 16.43 -26.68
N PHE A 661 9.97 17.28 -25.88
CA PHE A 661 9.25 18.22 -25.00
C PHE A 661 8.48 19.31 -25.75
N ASP A 662 8.97 19.72 -26.90
CA ASP A 662 8.34 20.72 -27.75
C ASP A 662 7.30 20.13 -28.71
N LEU A 663 7.19 18.80 -28.79
CA LEU A 663 6.28 18.11 -29.70
C LEU A 663 4.85 18.07 -29.12
N PRO A 664 3.83 18.03 -29.99
CA PRO A 664 2.44 17.91 -29.54
C PRO A 664 2.19 16.59 -28.80
N LEU A 665 1.60 16.67 -27.61
CA LEU A 665 1.24 15.49 -26.82
C LEU A 665 0.27 14.56 -27.55
N ALA A 666 -0.58 15.12 -28.41
CA ALA A 666 -1.55 14.40 -29.23
C ALA A 666 -0.91 13.43 -30.26
N TYR A 667 0.40 13.50 -30.49
CA TYR A 667 1.16 12.57 -31.34
C TYR A 667 1.55 11.27 -30.60
N SER A 668 1.36 11.22 -29.28
CA SER A 668 1.38 9.94 -28.56
C SER A 668 0.00 9.29 -28.62
N ARG A 669 -0.07 8.02 -28.99
CA ARG A 669 -1.32 7.23 -29.10
C ARG A 669 -2.09 7.16 -27.79
N ASP A 670 -1.39 7.17 -26.67
CA ASP A 670 -1.98 7.18 -25.31
C ASP A 670 -2.81 8.44 -25.04
N PHE A 671 -2.55 9.54 -25.77
CA PHE A 671 -3.25 10.82 -25.63
C PHE A 671 -4.09 11.19 -26.84
N SER A 672 -4.56 10.17 -27.58
CA SER A 672 -5.33 10.33 -28.83
C SER A 672 -6.59 11.18 -28.71
N ALA A 673 -7.21 11.23 -27.53
CA ALA A 673 -8.40 12.04 -27.24
C ALA A 673 -8.12 13.55 -27.11
N LEU A 674 -6.84 13.96 -26.97
CA LEU A 674 -6.49 15.36 -26.87
C LEU A 674 -6.47 16.02 -28.27
N THR A 675 -7.00 17.25 -28.30
CA THR A 675 -6.86 18.12 -29.46
C THR A 675 -5.54 18.87 -29.38
N SER A 676 -4.96 19.24 -30.53
CA SER A 676 -3.70 19.97 -30.68
C SER A 676 -3.58 21.21 -29.77
N GLY A 677 -2.40 21.50 -29.27
CA GLY A 677 -2.08 22.72 -28.52
C GLY A 677 -1.33 22.53 -27.21
N ILE A 678 -1.24 21.32 -26.68
CA ILE A 678 -0.45 21.02 -25.48
C ILE A 678 0.78 20.21 -25.92
N THR A 679 1.97 20.74 -25.62
CA THR A 679 3.23 20.01 -25.84
C THR A 679 3.47 19.02 -24.70
N VAL A 680 4.31 18.01 -24.94
CA VAL A 680 4.73 17.05 -23.90
C VAL A 680 5.33 17.78 -22.70
N GLY A 681 6.24 18.74 -22.91
CA GLY A 681 6.82 19.55 -21.84
C GLY A 681 5.79 20.41 -21.10
N GLY A 682 4.83 21.00 -21.85
CA GLY A 682 3.71 21.75 -21.26
C GLY A 682 2.85 20.90 -20.36
N TYR A 683 2.57 19.65 -20.75
CA TYR A 683 1.82 18.70 -19.93
C TYR A 683 2.57 18.29 -18.66
N ILE A 684 3.87 17.99 -18.76
CA ILE A 684 4.71 17.67 -17.61
C ILE A 684 4.73 18.83 -16.60
N LEU A 685 4.83 20.07 -17.06
CA LEU A 685 4.76 21.26 -16.21
C LEU A 685 3.37 21.39 -15.54
N ALA A 686 2.31 21.12 -16.29
CA ALA A 686 0.94 21.15 -15.74
C ALA A 686 0.74 20.08 -14.66
N LEU A 687 1.22 18.86 -14.87
CA LEU A 687 1.22 17.80 -13.86
C LEU A 687 2.00 18.21 -12.62
N GLY A 688 3.21 18.73 -12.78
CA GLY A 688 4.03 19.23 -11.67
C GLY A 688 3.31 20.31 -10.86
N PHE A 689 2.56 21.18 -11.52
CA PHE A 689 1.74 22.21 -10.86
C PHE A 689 0.56 21.58 -10.08
N VAL A 690 -0.11 20.58 -10.63
CA VAL A 690 -1.20 19.85 -9.95
C VAL A 690 -0.67 19.12 -8.72
N HIS A 691 0.48 18.44 -8.82
CA HIS A 691 1.14 17.77 -7.69
C HIS A 691 1.49 18.77 -6.57
N LEU A 692 2.06 19.93 -6.94
CA LEU A 692 2.36 20.99 -5.98
C LEU A 692 1.08 21.52 -5.32
N LEU A 693 0.01 21.73 -6.08
CA LEU A 693 -1.27 22.20 -5.56
C LEU A 693 -1.87 21.20 -4.57
N ALA A 694 -1.75 19.91 -4.85
CA ALA A 694 -2.20 18.86 -3.95
C ALA A 694 -1.39 18.82 -2.65
N ALA A 695 -0.07 18.99 -2.72
CA ALA A 695 0.79 19.11 -1.54
C ALA A 695 0.43 20.36 -0.69
N VAL A 696 0.11 21.47 -1.34
CA VAL A 696 -0.38 22.70 -0.68
C VAL A 696 -1.76 22.45 -0.05
N GLY A 697 -2.66 21.74 -0.72
CA GLY A 697 -3.97 21.34 -0.19
C GLY A 697 -3.84 20.46 1.05
N ALA A 698 -2.97 19.47 1.00
CA ALA A 698 -2.65 18.61 2.15
C ALA A 698 -2.08 19.44 3.32
N THR A 699 -1.17 20.38 3.03
CA THR A 699 -0.61 21.29 4.05
C THR A 699 -1.70 22.13 4.70
N ALA A 700 -2.63 22.69 3.91
CA ALA A 700 -3.74 23.48 4.42
C ALA A 700 -4.68 22.66 5.32
N LEU A 701 -4.96 21.40 4.93
CA LEU A 701 -5.76 20.49 5.75
C LEU A 701 -5.08 20.17 7.08
N VAL A 702 -3.80 19.78 7.05
CA VAL A 702 -3.04 19.48 8.28
C VAL A 702 -2.92 20.72 9.17
N TYR A 703 -2.75 21.90 8.59
CA TYR A 703 -2.72 23.15 9.33
C TYR A 703 -4.08 23.45 10.01
N LEU A 704 -5.19 23.19 9.31
CA LEU A 704 -6.55 23.30 9.87
C LEU A 704 -6.75 22.33 11.03
N LEU A 705 -6.33 21.07 10.86
CA LEU A 705 -6.41 20.06 11.92
C LEU A 705 -5.55 20.45 13.13
N SER A 706 -4.35 21.01 12.91
CA SER A 706 -3.50 21.54 13.96
C SER A 706 -4.15 22.69 14.73
N TYR A 707 -4.91 23.56 14.02
CA TYR A 707 -5.68 24.64 14.63
C TYR A 707 -6.85 24.13 15.48
N ILE A 708 -7.52 23.06 15.05
CA ILE A 708 -8.66 22.47 15.76
C ILE A 708 -8.20 21.70 16.99
N PHE A 709 -7.24 20.79 16.83
CA PHE A 709 -6.84 19.85 17.89
C PHE A 709 -5.83 20.41 18.88
N LYS A 710 -5.04 21.42 18.50
CA LYS A 710 -4.05 22.08 19.37
C LYS A 710 -3.04 21.13 20.01
N ASN A 711 -2.94 19.92 19.50
CA ASN A 711 -2.04 18.87 19.95
C ASN A 711 -1.35 18.25 18.75
N GLN A 712 -0.02 18.26 18.74
CA GLN A 712 0.80 17.76 17.64
C GLN A 712 0.43 16.33 17.24
N PHE A 713 0.31 15.45 18.24
CA PHE A 713 0.20 14.01 17.98
C PHE A 713 -1.19 13.61 17.52
N VAL A 714 -2.22 14.19 18.11
CA VAL A 714 -3.60 14.02 17.62
C VAL A 714 -3.69 14.49 16.18
N THR A 715 -3.07 15.63 15.87
CA THR A 715 -3.04 16.15 14.50
C THR A 715 -2.29 15.19 13.57
N MET A 716 -1.10 14.69 13.96
CA MET A 716 -0.34 13.72 13.15
C MET A 716 -1.15 12.45 12.89
N ILE A 717 -1.72 11.85 13.93
CA ILE A 717 -2.49 10.61 13.82
C ILE A 717 -3.68 10.77 12.87
N ILE A 718 -4.46 11.82 13.06
CA ILE A 718 -5.65 12.07 12.22
C ILE A 718 -5.25 12.39 10.78
N SER A 719 -4.19 13.19 10.60
CA SER A 719 -3.69 13.53 9.27
C SER A 719 -3.12 12.30 8.56
N SER A 720 -2.39 11.43 9.28
CA SER A 720 -1.89 10.17 8.70
C SER A 720 -3.05 9.24 8.32
N GLY A 721 -4.07 9.13 9.18
CA GLY A 721 -5.26 8.34 8.87
C GLY A 721 -6.05 8.84 7.66
N LEU A 722 -6.12 10.15 7.46
CA LEU A 722 -6.87 10.77 6.36
C LEU A 722 -6.09 10.84 5.05
N LEU A 723 -4.76 10.99 5.09
CA LEU A 723 -3.94 11.27 3.92
C LEU A 723 -3.00 10.10 3.57
N LEU A 724 -2.30 9.48 4.54
CA LEU A 724 -1.33 8.42 4.25
C LEU A 724 -1.99 7.04 4.10
N ILE A 725 -2.93 6.68 4.96
CA ILE A 725 -3.57 5.37 4.88
C ILE A 725 -4.25 5.16 3.51
N PRO A 726 -5.06 6.08 2.97
CA PRO A 726 -5.63 5.89 1.64
C PRO A 726 -4.57 5.68 0.55
N CYS A 727 -3.47 6.44 0.60
CA CYS A 727 -2.40 6.30 -0.38
C CYS A 727 -1.71 4.93 -0.34
N VAL A 728 -1.55 4.35 0.86
CA VAL A 728 -0.90 3.03 1.03
C VAL A 728 -1.86 1.89 0.68
N VAL A 729 -3.12 2.02 1.09
CA VAL A 729 -4.13 0.97 0.92
C VAL A 729 -4.52 0.75 -0.54
N PHE A 730 -4.57 1.83 -1.31
CA PHE A 730 -5.09 1.78 -2.67
C PHE A 730 -3.99 1.73 -3.74
N ILE A 731 -2.77 1.34 -3.37
CA ILE A 731 -1.64 1.26 -4.30
C ILE A 731 -1.91 0.34 -5.48
N ASP A 732 -2.58 -0.80 -5.27
CA ASP A 732 -2.85 -1.78 -6.32
C ASP A 732 -4.12 -1.48 -7.12
N ASN A 733 -4.94 -0.55 -6.67
CA ASN A 733 -6.17 -0.19 -7.36
C ASN A 733 -5.96 0.90 -8.40
N SER A 734 -5.97 0.52 -9.69
CA SER A 734 -5.77 1.45 -10.82
C SER A 734 -6.80 2.59 -10.84
N LYS A 735 -8.08 2.34 -10.53
CA LYS A 735 -9.13 3.35 -10.49
C LYS A 735 -8.93 4.35 -9.35
N ILE A 736 -8.40 3.91 -8.22
CA ILE A 736 -8.15 4.76 -7.05
C ILE A 736 -6.78 5.41 -7.13
N ARG A 737 -5.78 4.77 -7.76
CA ARG A 737 -4.55 5.44 -8.18
C ARG A 737 -4.84 6.63 -9.09
N MET A 738 -5.85 6.53 -9.95
CA MET A 738 -6.35 7.67 -10.76
C MET A 738 -6.93 8.81 -9.90
N VAL A 739 -7.53 8.50 -8.75
CA VAL A 739 -8.10 9.50 -7.82
C VAL A 739 -7.04 10.04 -6.88
N SER A 740 -5.98 9.27 -6.56
CA SER A 740 -4.80 9.87 -5.95
C SER A 740 -4.23 10.84 -6.98
N ALA A 741 -4.15 12.11 -6.63
CA ALA A 741 -3.76 13.27 -7.46
C ALA A 741 -2.41 13.14 -8.22
N PHE A 742 -1.87 11.96 -8.28
CA PHE A 742 -0.51 11.60 -8.64
C PHE A 742 -0.43 10.55 -9.73
N SER A 743 -1.57 10.05 -10.20
CA SER A 743 -1.60 9.19 -11.36
C SER A 743 -1.63 10.07 -12.60
N ASN A 744 -0.58 9.99 -13.37
CA ASN A 744 -0.45 10.66 -14.66
C ASN A 744 -1.45 10.13 -15.72
N ASN A 745 -2.10 8.99 -15.46
CA ASN A 745 -3.16 8.41 -16.30
C ASN A 745 -4.54 9.09 -16.12
N ALA A 746 -4.62 10.16 -15.35
CA ALA A 746 -5.89 10.84 -15.15
C ALA A 746 -6.32 11.52 -16.46
N GLN A 747 -7.46 11.11 -16.96
CA GLN A 747 -8.18 11.90 -17.98
C GLN A 747 -8.29 13.35 -17.50
N THR A 748 -8.24 14.30 -18.41
CA THR A 748 -8.28 15.76 -18.11
C THR A 748 -9.39 16.15 -17.15
N ALA A 749 -10.54 15.44 -17.17
CA ALA A 749 -11.65 15.62 -16.23
C ALA A 749 -11.27 15.31 -14.77
N VAL A 750 -10.46 14.27 -14.53
CA VAL A 750 -10.03 13.86 -13.17
C VAL A 750 -9.06 14.90 -12.62
N ILE A 751 -8.13 15.39 -13.43
CA ILE A 751 -7.21 16.49 -13.05
C ILE A 751 -8.01 17.72 -12.63
N GLY A 752 -9.06 18.07 -13.39
CA GLY A 752 -9.96 19.18 -13.06
C GLY A 752 -10.67 18.98 -11.73
N ILE A 753 -11.19 17.79 -11.44
CA ILE A 753 -11.86 17.47 -10.18
C ILE A 753 -10.88 17.56 -9.00
N ILE A 754 -9.70 16.99 -9.13
CA ILE A 754 -8.65 17.04 -8.08
C ILE A 754 -8.26 18.49 -7.78
N THR A 755 -8.03 19.27 -8.83
CA THR A 755 -7.71 20.69 -8.70
C THR A 755 -8.81 21.45 -7.95
N ALA A 756 -10.07 21.21 -8.30
CA ALA A 756 -11.22 21.83 -7.64
C ALA A 756 -11.33 21.42 -6.16
N VAL A 757 -11.11 20.15 -5.84
CA VAL A 757 -11.12 19.63 -4.45
C VAL A 757 -10.00 20.26 -3.62
N CYS A 758 -8.79 20.36 -4.16
CA CYS A 758 -7.66 20.99 -3.48
C CYS A 758 -7.93 22.49 -3.20
N LEU A 759 -8.43 23.21 -4.19
CA LEU A 759 -8.82 24.61 -4.02
C LEU A 759 -9.93 24.79 -2.99
N LEU A 760 -10.93 23.89 -2.97
CA LEU A 760 -11.99 23.88 -1.98
C LEU A 760 -11.43 23.66 -0.56
N ILE A 761 -10.54 22.70 -0.38
CA ILE A 761 -9.87 22.44 0.91
C ILE A 761 -9.10 23.68 1.37
N ILE A 762 -8.34 24.31 0.50
CA ILE A 762 -7.60 25.53 0.81
C ILE A 762 -8.56 26.66 1.22
N ALA A 763 -9.61 26.89 0.46
CA ALA A 763 -10.60 27.94 0.72
C ALA A 763 -11.35 27.72 2.04
N VAL A 764 -11.84 26.50 2.29
CA VAL A 764 -12.53 26.12 3.54
C VAL A 764 -11.59 26.26 4.74
N SER A 765 -10.34 25.81 4.61
CA SER A 765 -9.34 25.94 5.66
C SER A 765 -9.06 27.40 5.99
N ALA A 766 -8.92 28.26 4.98
CA ALA A 766 -8.73 29.69 5.15
C ALA A 766 -9.94 30.36 5.81
N LEU A 767 -11.17 30.02 5.38
CA LEU A 767 -12.40 30.55 5.97
C LEU A 767 -12.51 30.21 7.46
N ILE A 768 -12.28 28.94 7.84
CA ILE A 768 -12.39 28.50 9.24
C ILE A 768 -11.33 29.17 10.12
N ILE A 769 -10.13 29.37 9.61
CA ILE A 769 -9.00 29.90 10.37
C ILE A 769 -9.07 31.44 10.50
N PHE A 770 -9.43 32.14 9.42
CA PHE A 770 -9.29 33.59 9.34
C PHE A 770 -10.59 34.40 9.49
N VAL A 771 -11.77 33.78 9.27
CA VAL A 771 -13.03 34.47 9.52
C VAL A 771 -13.21 34.63 11.03
N PRO A 772 -13.36 35.88 11.53
CA PRO A 772 -13.53 36.13 12.96
C PRO A 772 -14.84 35.49 13.44
N LYS A 773 -14.75 34.51 14.35
CA LYS A 773 -15.93 34.00 15.04
C LYS A 773 -16.65 35.17 15.70
N ARG A 774 -17.76 35.63 15.14
CA ARG A 774 -18.71 36.50 15.84
C ARG A 774 -19.00 35.81 17.18
N LYS A 775 -18.85 36.53 18.29
CA LYS A 775 -19.06 36.07 19.65
C LYS A 775 -20.38 35.27 19.75
N SER A 776 -20.34 34.00 19.59
CA SER A 776 -21.33 33.08 20.09
C SER A 776 -20.64 32.40 21.28
N THR A 777 -20.80 32.97 22.43
CA THR A 777 -20.62 32.33 23.72
C THR A 777 -21.54 31.15 23.79
N LYS A 778 -20.95 29.99 23.96
CA LYS A 778 -21.53 28.66 24.13
C LYS A 778 -21.54 27.80 22.85
N PHE A 779 -20.37 27.23 22.56
CA PHE A 779 -20.27 25.83 22.17
C PHE A 779 -18.81 25.41 22.20
N ILE A 780 -18.55 24.32 22.89
CA ILE A 780 -17.34 23.48 22.88
C ILE A 780 -16.25 23.94 23.87
N ILE A 781 -16.44 23.48 25.05
CA ILE A 781 -15.35 23.06 25.95
C ILE A 781 -15.05 21.58 25.67
#